data_9b041af2491aa03d9c80086c1292f949
#
_entry.id   9b041af2491aa03d9c80086c1292f949
#
_cell.length_a   1.000
_cell.length_b   1.000
_cell.length_c   1.000
_cell.angle_alpha   90.00
_cell.angle_beta   90.00
_cell.angle_gamma   90.00
#
_symmetry.space_group_name_H-M   'P 1'
#
loop_
_entity.id
_entity.type
_entity.pdbx_description
1 polymer ?
#
loop_
_entity_poly.entity_id
_entity_poly.type
_entity_poly.pdbx_seq_one_letter_code
_entity_poly.pdbx_strand_id
1 'polypeptide(L)'
;MFQRIARVPATKLGGRHNLSRKRRVSAPPAPCRGATFFMLVTHPMAQFLSRVLLTLLLGSSALISARAQKVGLVLSGGGAKGLAHIGVLKQLEKNHIPIDYIVGTSMGAVVGGMYAAGYSPQEIEQIVLSPEFQNWTSGKALESKTFNFLTAEPSPSALRLGIAVDSTLQARISTNLVNDLNLNLALARLLAPASASAQYDFDKLFVPFRCMASEVFTRQVVEQKKGSLSDAIRNSMSFPLAFRPIRNLDGKYYYDGAVYDNFPTSTMKKTFAPDIIIGVNVGDVAFKKYPKNDDALLASTVAFLGTSVADTMSVGKNGIYIQPDLEGLGVGDFERVEAFIAEGDTAGSRSMALIKQRISRRTDTVDLQKRRLAFQALAPAPRFVEVRVNGLRKDQNSYAARFFRRSGRDYSLDDLEEGYYRLSSDDYFKNIYPRIRYDENQKGYVFSVDARRNNNVAAEIGFVLSNRPIDNLYLGVEYRYLRSLLYTAAASVSLGRFYNSAQGSFRINVPGQIPFYVEPTVTYNQWDYQNTGGLLGRDVLSTQVRQQDSKLGVQFGVSPNYRSRVVLDAGAFTTQDNYTNSATINSGDVLDKTVFQGGTAALQFTRNTLNNKQYATSGLRVVATARAVTGLATYSPGSTSVIAPNARHHQWVQFRATAEKYFKLKGDRHSWGYFAELTASGQGTFTNYRSSQTTAPVFAPLADSRTLFMDAYRSARYLAAGLRYTLPVLGKLEWRSEVYVHVNGQPLAQNDRQEAVRKAGFDRPRLTASSGFVFQTPVGPLAIHARYYDDPSERFGVYGHLGYLLFRGRALE
;
A
#
# COMPACT_ATOMS: atom_id res chain seq x y z
N MET A 1 -17.92 33.26 32.87
CA MET A 1 -17.63 34.54 33.51
C MET A 1 -17.46 35.56 32.41
N PHE A 2 -18.45 36.51 32.37
CA PHE A 2 -18.50 37.81 31.69
C PHE A 2 -18.07 37.89 30.22
N GLN A 3 -19.00 38.05 29.24
CA GLN A 3 -19.89 39.21 28.93
C GLN A 3 -19.15 40.49 28.58
N ARG A 4 -19.42 40.94 27.40
CA ARG A 4 -20.12 42.19 26.90
C ARG A 4 -19.22 43.04 26.00
N ILE A 5 -19.58 43.74 25.03
CA ILE A 5 -20.71 44.47 24.47
C ILE A 5 -20.11 45.32 23.31
N ALA A 6 -20.60 45.24 22.13
CA ALA A 6 -21.44 46.17 21.36
C ALA A 6 -20.79 47.56 21.03
N ARG A 7 -20.83 48.06 19.80
CA ARG A 7 -21.79 48.96 19.16
C ARG A 7 -21.26 49.58 17.88
N VAL A 8 -22.15 49.64 16.92
CA VAL A 8 -22.13 50.51 15.71
C VAL A 8 -22.25 51.95 16.15
N PRO A 9 -21.81 52.99 15.38
CA PRO A 9 -22.81 53.68 14.60
C PRO A 9 -22.41 54.15 13.18
N ALA A 10 -23.51 54.39 12.41
CA ALA A 10 -23.57 55.04 11.13
C ALA A 10 -23.54 56.57 11.25
N THR A 11 -23.18 57.23 10.15
CA THR A 11 -23.69 58.56 9.69
C THR A 11 -23.06 58.86 8.33
N LYS A 12 -23.85 59.00 7.27
CA LYS A 12 -24.66 60.04 6.73
C LYS A 12 -23.89 61.17 6.03
N LEU A 13 -24.42 61.44 4.85
CA LEU A 13 -24.63 62.68 4.08
C LEU A 13 -23.82 62.72 2.79
N GLY A 14 -24.29 63.03 1.64
CA GLY A 14 -25.49 63.69 1.19
C GLY A 14 -25.25 64.40 -0.14
N GLY A 15 -26.30 64.63 -0.87
CA GLY A 15 -26.51 65.76 -1.78
C GLY A 15 -26.54 65.43 -3.27
N ARG A 16 -27.72 65.32 -3.86
CA ARG A 16 -28.60 66.36 -4.49
C ARG A 16 -28.00 66.96 -5.78
N HIS A 17 -28.66 66.83 -6.89
CA HIS A 17 -29.68 67.65 -7.54
C HIS A 17 -29.96 67.13 -8.97
N ASN A 18 -31.11 66.79 -9.31
CA ASN A 18 -32.30 67.58 -9.80
C ASN A 18 -32.24 67.99 -11.27
N LEU A 19 -33.29 67.71 -11.91
CA LEU A 19 -34.29 68.40 -12.75
C LEU A 19 -34.45 67.80 -14.15
N SER A 20 -35.55 67.16 -14.44
CA SER A 20 -36.95 67.60 -14.79
C SER A 20 -37.13 68.05 -16.23
N ARG A 21 -38.13 67.44 -16.89
CA ARG A 21 -39.26 68.01 -17.62
C ARG A 21 -39.74 67.09 -18.75
N LYS A 22 -40.85 66.43 -18.60
CA LYS A 22 -42.26 66.83 -18.98
C LYS A 22 -42.46 67.37 -20.39
N ARG A 23 -43.26 66.64 -21.17
CA ARG A 23 -44.61 67.05 -21.74
C ARG A 23 -44.92 66.04 -22.84
N ARG A 24 -45.99 65.38 -22.76
CA ARG A 24 -47.41 65.54 -23.03
C ARG A 24 -47.78 65.56 -24.53
N VAL A 25 -48.56 64.55 -24.89
CA VAL A 25 -49.97 64.53 -25.36
C VAL A 25 -50.24 64.99 -26.79
N SER A 26 -50.78 64.06 -27.59
CA SER A 26 -52.13 64.25 -28.19
C SER A 26 -52.53 63.19 -29.19
N ALA A 27 -53.74 62.69 -29.04
CA ALA A 27 -54.49 61.93 -30.06
C ALA A 27 -55.57 62.83 -30.59
N PRO A 28 -56.47 62.36 -31.42
CA PRO A 28 -56.44 61.89 -32.81
C PRO A 28 -57.21 62.87 -33.74
N PRO A 29 -57.52 62.59 -34.95
CA PRO A 29 -58.93 62.26 -35.28
C PRO A 29 -59.18 61.29 -36.46
N ALA A 30 -60.32 60.63 -36.43
CA ALA A 30 -61.03 60.05 -37.55
C ALA A 30 -62.03 61.13 -38.13
N PRO A 31 -62.85 60.85 -39.12
CA PRO A 31 -62.98 59.88 -40.21
C PRO A 31 -63.29 60.49 -41.58
N CYS A 32 -63.32 59.73 -42.61
CA CYS A 32 -64.21 59.99 -43.79
C CYS A 32 -64.56 58.71 -44.54
N ARG A 33 -65.87 58.69 -44.82
CA ARG A 33 -66.65 57.70 -45.58
C ARG A 33 -66.35 57.78 -47.10
N GLY A 34 -66.58 56.67 -47.76
CA GLY A 34 -66.96 56.70 -49.18
C GLY A 34 -66.77 55.35 -49.91
N ALA A 35 -67.98 54.79 -50.15
CA ALA A 35 -68.45 54.13 -51.38
C ALA A 35 -68.06 52.68 -51.72
N THR A 36 -68.99 51.87 -51.64
CA THR A 36 -69.32 50.59 -52.23
C THR A 36 -68.96 50.46 -53.72
N PHE A 37 -68.29 49.30 -54.06
CA PHE A 37 -68.59 48.70 -55.38
C PHE A 37 -68.48 47.16 -55.22
N PHE A 38 -69.60 46.48 -55.49
CA PHE A 38 -69.84 45.09 -55.67
C PHE A 38 -69.20 44.64 -56.99
N MET A 39 -68.39 43.61 -56.99
CA MET A 39 -68.30 42.65 -58.11
C MET A 39 -67.99 41.26 -57.65
N LEU A 40 -68.96 40.38 -57.90
CA LEU A 40 -68.88 38.95 -57.85
C LEU A 40 -67.71 38.48 -58.77
N VAL A 41 -66.67 37.72 -58.23
CA VAL A 41 -65.86 36.83 -59.03
C VAL A 41 -65.83 35.51 -58.32
N THR A 42 -66.23 34.57 -59.08
CA THR A 42 -66.55 33.16 -58.83
C THR A 42 -65.43 32.29 -58.30
N HIS A 43 -65.74 31.31 -57.53
CA HIS A 43 -65.08 30.16 -56.96
C HIS A 43 -64.16 29.34 -57.84
N PRO A 44 -62.88 29.64 -57.94
CA PRO A 44 -61.81 28.56 -57.80
C PRO A 44 -60.69 28.86 -56.83
N MET A 45 -60.52 30.10 -56.38
CA MET A 45 -59.35 30.50 -55.52
C MET A 45 -59.51 30.08 -54.05
N ALA A 46 -60.76 29.97 -53.55
CA ALA A 46 -61.08 29.53 -52.20
C ALA A 46 -60.76 28.03 -52.00
N GLN A 47 -60.95 27.19 -53.02
CA GLN A 47 -60.58 25.77 -53.00
C GLN A 47 -59.07 25.55 -53.12
N PHE A 48 -58.35 26.41 -53.87
CA PHE A 48 -56.88 26.35 -53.92
C PHE A 48 -56.30 26.87 -52.64
N LEU A 49 -56.71 27.93 -52.03
CA LEU A 49 -56.31 28.44 -50.74
C LEU A 49 -56.58 27.47 -49.61
N SER A 50 -57.79 26.81 -49.62
CA SER A 50 -58.06 25.76 -48.61
C SER A 50 -57.15 24.50 -48.74
N ARG A 51 -56.83 24.11 -49.99
CA ARG A 51 -55.91 23.00 -50.23
C ARG A 51 -54.47 23.39 -49.88
N VAL A 52 -54.02 24.62 -50.18
CA VAL A 52 -52.70 25.11 -49.75
C VAL A 52 -52.65 25.31 -48.25
N LEU A 53 -53.66 25.73 -47.58
CA LEU A 53 -53.76 25.86 -46.12
C LEU A 53 -53.79 24.48 -45.45
N LEU A 54 -54.50 23.53 -46.04
CA LEU A 54 -54.54 22.14 -45.57
C LEU A 54 -53.20 21.40 -45.76
N THR A 55 -52.48 21.64 -46.85
CA THR A 55 -51.16 21.11 -47.08
C THR A 55 -50.11 21.81 -46.21
N LEU A 56 -50.24 23.10 -45.90
CA LEU A 56 -49.44 23.82 -44.94
C LEU A 56 -49.75 23.40 -43.50
N LEU A 57 -51.00 23.11 -43.15
CA LEU A 57 -51.38 22.56 -41.85
C LEU A 57 -50.93 21.07 -41.70
N LEU A 58 -51.01 20.27 -42.73
CA LEU A 58 -50.48 18.91 -42.76
C LEU A 58 -48.94 18.88 -42.83
N GLY A 59 -48.32 19.87 -43.48
CA GLY A 59 -46.87 20.07 -43.45
C GLY A 59 -46.37 20.61 -42.13
N SER A 60 -47.10 21.45 -41.43
CA SER A 60 -46.73 21.94 -40.09
C SER A 60 -46.99 20.92 -38.97
N SER A 61 -47.96 20.01 -39.16
CA SER A 61 -48.12 18.88 -38.24
C SER A 61 -47.04 17.77 -38.41
N ALA A 62 -46.35 17.74 -39.57
CA ALA A 62 -45.20 16.88 -39.80
C ALA A 62 -43.89 17.47 -39.21
N LEU A 63 -43.89 18.75 -38.81
CA LEU A 63 -42.82 19.41 -38.08
C LEU A 63 -42.99 19.31 -36.53
N ILE A 64 -43.78 18.37 -36.03
CA ILE A 64 -43.57 17.93 -34.64
C ILE A 64 -42.19 17.32 -34.63
N SER A 65 -41.22 18.11 -34.25
CA SER A 65 -39.86 17.65 -34.00
C SER A 65 -39.98 16.34 -33.23
N ALA A 66 -39.67 15.24 -33.91
CA ALA A 66 -39.55 13.95 -33.23
C ALA A 66 -38.46 14.11 -32.16
N ARG A 67 -38.88 14.49 -30.96
CA ARG A 67 -37.98 14.70 -29.86
C ARG A 67 -37.28 13.37 -29.65
N ALA A 68 -36.00 13.34 -30.00
CA ALA A 68 -35.23 12.09 -29.94
C ALA A 68 -35.30 11.55 -28.53
N GLN A 69 -35.83 10.35 -28.36
CA GLN A 69 -36.02 9.67 -27.09
C GLN A 69 -34.69 9.64 -26.30
N LYS A 70 -34.68 10.20 -25.12
CA LYS A 70 -33.51 10.27 -24.22
C LYS A 70 -33.47 9.07 -23.28
N VAL A 71 -32.32 8.44 -23.17
CA VAL A 71 -32.10 7.24 -22.38
C VAL A 71 -31.14 7.52 -21.26
N GLY A 72 -31.57 7.32 -20.02
CA GLY A 72 -30.74 7.40 -18.80
C GLY A 72 -30.32 6.01 -18.32
N LEU A 73 -29.06 5.83 -17.99
CA LEU A 73 -28.52 4.61 -17.41
C LEU A 73 -28.19 4.83 -15.93
N VAL A 74 -28.77 4.04 -15.05
CA VAL A 74 -28.52 4.05 -13.60
C VAL A 74 -27.79 2.78 -13.20
N LEU A 75 -26.63 2.94 -12.51
CA LEU A 75 -25.77 1.85 -12.10
C LEU A 75 -25.60 1.84 -10.58
N SER A 76 -26.02 0.74 -9.92
CA SER A 76 -25.92 0.63 -8.46
C SER A 76 -24.50 0.36 -7.97
N GLY A 77 -24.27 0.58 -6.68
CA GLY A 77 -23.09 0.06 -6.00
C GLY A 77 -23.20 -1.46 -5.72
N GLY A 78 -22.05 -2.09 -5.38
CA GLY A 78 -22.02 -3.52 -5.06
C GLY A 78 -20.61 -4.10 -4.95
N GLY A 79 -19.57 -3.30 -4.77
CA GLY A 79 -18.19 -3.77 -4.74
C GLY A 79 -17.83 -4.55 -6.00
N ALA A 80 -17.20 -5.72 -5.89
CA ALA A 80 -16.83 -6.56 -7.04
C ALA A 80 -18.03 -6.93 -7.94
N LYS A 81 -19.24 -7.08 -7.36
CA LYS A 81 -20.47 -7.33 -8.12
C LYS A 81 -20.73 -6.28 -9.20
N GLY A 82 -20.29 -5.03 -8.96
CA GLY A 82 -20.44 -3.93 -9.93
C GLY A 82 -19.66 -4.11 -11.24
N LEU A 83 -18.74 -5.08 -11.31
CA LEU A 83 -18.07 -5.44 -12.57
C LEU A 83 -19.05 -6.05 -13.59
N ALA A 84 -20.20 -6.55 -13.14
CA ALA A 84 -21.29 -7.01 -14.02
C ALA A 84 -21.88 -5.88 -14.90
N HIS A 85 -21.78 -4.59 -14.47
CA HIS A 85 -22.19 -3.46 -15.29
C HIS A 85 -21.47 -3.41 -16.63
N ILE A 86 -20.21 -3.89 -16.70
CA ILE A 86 -19.42 -3.94 -17.93
C ILE A 86 -20.09 -4.84 -18.97
N GLY A 87 -20.56 -6.04 -18.54
CA GLY A 87 -21.28 -6.96 -19.42
C GLY A 87 -22.58 -6.34 -19.98
N VAL A 88 -23.35 -5.63 -19.12
CA VAL A 88 -24.55 -4.93 -19.57
C VAL A 88 -24.20 -3.82 -20.58
N LEU A 89 -23.16 -3.01 -20.32
CA LEU A 89 -22.68 -1.98 -21.26
C LEU A 89 -22.28 -2.58 -22.62
N LYS A 90 -21.59 -3.72 -22.63
CA LYS A 90 -21.24 -4.46 -23.86
C LYS A 90 -22.49 -4.83 -24.65
N GLN A 91 -23.54 -5.32 -23.99
CA GLN A 91 -24.79 -5.66 -24.66
C GLN A 91 -25.55 -4.44 -25.17
N LEU A 92 -25.55 -3.32 -24.44
CA LEU A 92 -26.17 -2.08 -24.88
C LEU A 92 -25.47 -1.52 -26.16
N GLU A 93 -24.14 -1.42 -26.18
CA GLU A 93 -23.43 -0.96 -27.36
C GLU A 93 -23.55 -1.94 -28.54
N LYS A 94 -23.39 -3.26 -28.31
CA LYS A 94 -23.56 -4.30 -29.35
C LYS A 94 -24.93 -4.24 -30.05
N ASN A 95 -25.95 -3.82 -29.32
CA ASN A 95 -27.31 -3.71 -29.84
C ASN A 95 -27.72 -2.28 -30.20
N HIS A 96 -26.72 -1.37 -30.30
CA HIS A 96 -26.92 0.02 -30.74
C HIS A 96 -27.88 0.82 -29.84
N ILE A 97 -28.00 0.46 -28.56
CA ILE A 97 -28.84 1.19 -27.61
C ILE A 97 -28.16 2.49 -27.19
N PRO A 98 -28.79 3.66 -27.36
CA PRO A 98 -28.20 4.91 -26.96
C PRO A 98 -28.13 5.07 -25.44
N ILE A 99 -27.07 5.73 -24.96
CA ILE A 99 -26.91 6.13 -23.56
C ILE A 99 -26.67 7.65 -23.57
N ASP A 100 -27.69 8.43 -23.14
CA ASP A 100 -27.60 9.89 -23.14
C ASP A 100 -27.12 10.44 -21.81
N TYR A 101 -27.39 9.75 -20.70
CA TYR A 101 -27.07 10.16 -19.33
C TYR A 101 -26.68 8.96 -18.50
N ILE A 102 -25.72 9.14 -17.57
CA ILE A 102 -25.33 8.10 -16.61
C ILE A 102 -25.36 8.66 -15.19
N VAL A 103 -25.97 7.90 -14.27
CA VAL A 103 -25.88 8.13 -12.83
C VAL A 103 -25.42 6.85 -12.15
N GLY A 104 -24.37 6.92 -11.31
CA GLY A 104 -23.82 5.74 -10.65
C GLY A 104 -23.48 5.96 -9.19
N THR A 105 -23.43 4.86 -8.44
CA THR A 105 -22.99 4.82 -7.05
C THR A 105 -21.89 3.78 -6.90
N SER A 106 -20.84 4.08 -6.11
CA SER A 106 -19.76 3.14 -5.78
C SER A 106 -19.12 2.52 -7.03
N MET A 107 -19.11 1.21 -7.18
CA MET A 107 -18.58 0.55 -8.39
C MET A 107 -19.37 0.93 -9.66
N GLY A 108 -20.66 1.22 -9.53
CA GLY A 108 -21.45 1.77 -10.65
C GLY A 108 -20.96 3.17 -11.07
N ALA A 109 -20.45 3.97 -10.12
CA ALA A 109 -19.79 5.24 -10.45
C ALA A 109 -18.41 5.02 -11.11
N VAL A 110 -17.66 3.98 -10.72
CA VAL A 110 -16.39 3.63 -11.37
C VAL A 110 -16.62 3.24 -12.83
N VAL A 111 -17.47 2.25 -13.08
CA VAL A 111 -17.75 1.75 -14.44
C VAL A 111 -18.45 2.80 -15.30
N GLY A 112 -19.49 3.45 -14.74
CA GLY A 112 -20.23 4.49 -15.43
C GLY A 112 -19.39 5.74 -15.69
N GLY A 113 -18.53 6.12 -14.76
CA GLY A 113 -17.62 7.25 -14.90
C GLY A 113 -16.50 7.00 -15.91
N MET A 114 -15.96 5.77 -15.99
CA MET A 114 -15.02 5.39 -17.06
C MET A 114 -15.69 5.46 -18.44
N TYR A 115 -16.90 4.94 -18.55
CA TYR A 115 -17.68 5.07 -19.79
C TYR A 115 -17.95 6.53 -20.16
N ALA A 116 -18.37 7.35 -19.18
CA ALA A 116 -18.58 8.78 -19.37
C ALA A 116 -17.29 9.55 -19.70
N ALA A 117 -16.13 9.03 -19.29
CA ALA A 117 -14.82 9.54 -19.64
C ALA A 117 -14.38 9.17 -21.08
N GLY A 118 -15.21 8.40 -21.81
CA GLY A 118 -14.93 8.01 -23.20
C GLY A 118 -14.25 6.66 -23.35
N TYR A 119 -14.12 5.85 -22.29
CA TYR A 119 -13.68 4.45 -22.45
C TYR A 119 -14.79 3.60 -23.04
N SER A 120 -14.48 2.72 -23.96
CA SER A 120 -15.39 1.68 -24.44
C SER A 120 -15.57 0.58 -23.39
N PRO A 121 -16.65 -0.20 -23.43
CA PRO A 121 -16.81 -1.34 -22.53
C PRO A 121 -15.67 -2.36 -22.65
N GLN A 122 -15.07 -2.52 -23.81
CA GLN A 122 -13.92 -3.39 -24.07
C GLN A 122 -12.65 -2.86 -23.41
N GLU A 123 -12.38 -1.55 -23.48
CA GLU A 123 -11.24 -0.94 -22.79
C GLU A 123 -11.41 -1.03 -21.28
N ILE A 124 -12.63 -0.83 -20.74
CA ILE A 124 -12.91 -1.00 -19.30
C ILE A 124 -12.67 -2.46 -18.89
N GLU A 125 -13.12 -3.42 -19.67
CA GLU A 125 -12.89 -4.86 -19.46
C GLU A 125 -11.38 -5.18 -19.42
N GLN A 126 -10.59 -4.67 -20.38
CA GLN A 126 -9.15 -4.85 -20.39
C GLN A 126 -8.47 -4.29 -19.14
N ILE A 127 -8.91 -3.12 -18.67
CA ILE A 127 -8.38 -2.50 -17.45
C ILE A 127 -8.68 -3.39 -16.23
N VAL A 128 -9.91 -3.88 -16.06
CA VAL A 128 -10.28 -4.66 -14.89
C VAL A 128 -9.74 -6.10 -14.90
N LEU A 129 -9.40 -6.62 -16.07
CA LEU A 129 -8.71 -7.92 -16.25
C LEU A 129 -7.20 -7.82 -16.04
N SER A 130 -6.64 -6.61 -15.98
CA SER A 130 -5.20 -6.44 -15.84
C SER A 130 -4.70 -6.87 -14.46
N PRO A 131 -3.44 -7.35 -14.34
CA PRO A 131 -2.80 -7.64 -13.06
C PRO A 131 -2.72 -6.40 -12.15
N GLU A 132 -2.62 -5.21 -12.73
CA GLU A 132 -2.59 -3.94 -12.01
C GLU A 132 -3.90 -3.70 -11.25
N PHE A 133 -5.04 -3.99 -11.85
CA PHE A 133 -6.34 -3.87 -11.21
C PHE A 133 -6.46 -4.77 -9.97
N GLN A 134 -5.94 -6.00 -10.02
CA GLN A 134 -5.88 -6.90 -8.88
C GLN A 134 -5.04 -6.31 -7.73
N ASN A 135 -3.96 -5.60 -8.05
CA ASN A 135 -3.16 -4.90 -7.06
C ASN A 135 -3.90 -3.70 -6.46
N TRP A 136 -4.74 -2.99 -7.25
CA TRP A 136 -5.51 -1.85 -6.75
C TRP A 136 -6.58 -2.28 -5.75
N THR A 137 -7.28 -3.38 -6.03
CA THR A 137 -8.40 -3.88 -5.23
C THR A 137 -7.97 -4.68 -4.01
N SER A 138 -6.89 -5.46 -4.10
CA SER A 138 -6.36 -6.23 -2.98
C SER A 138 -5.62 -5.37 -1.94
N GLY A 139 -5.28 -4.13 -2.28
CA GLY A 139 -4.48 -3.25 -1.42
C GLY A 139 -3.07 -3.76 -1.15
N LYS A 140 -2.61 -4.77 -1.89
CA LYS A 140 -1.24 -5.27 -1.76
C LYS A 140 -0.27 -4.18 -2.20
N ALA A 141 0.66 -3.83 -1.32
CA ALA A 141 1.77 -3.00 -1.71
C ALA A 141 2.50 -3.69 -2.86
N LEU A 142 2.76 -2.96 -3.94
CA LEU A 142 3.60 -3.47 -5.01
C LEU A 142 5.00 -3.66 -4.43
N GLU A 143 5.38 -4.92 -4.14
CA GLU A 143 6.72 -5.28 -3.65
C GLU A 143 7.82 -4.65 -4.53
N SER A 144 7.50 -4.47 -5.81
CA SER A 144 8.38 -3.84 -6.80
C SER A 144 8.58 -2.33 -6.59
N LYS A 145 7.70 -1.66 -5.83
CA LYS A 145 7.68 -0.21 -5.66
C LYS A 145 7.91 0.23 -4.19
N THR A 146 8.21 -0.71 -3.28
CA THR A 146 8.60 -0.38 -1.91
C THR A 146 10.02 0.18 -1.89
N PHE A 147 10.19 1.36 -1.34
CA PHE A 147 11.47 2.06 -1.30
C PHE A 147 12.27 1.64 -0.06
N ASN A 148 13.17 0.71 -0.22
CA ASN A 148 13.95 0.06 0.86
C ASN A 148 14.80 1.04 1.70
N PHE A 149 15.10 2.21 1.18
CA PHE A 149 15.90 3.24 1.88
C PHE A 149 15.22 3.73 3.16
N LEU A 150 13.89 3.87 3.12
CA LEU A 150 13.09 4.38 4.24
C LEU A 150 12.58 3.25 5.16
N THR A 151 12.76 2.01 4.75
CA THR A 151 12.36 0.84 5.56
C THR A 151 13.38 0.63 6.68
N ALA A 152 12.91 0.61 7.92
CA ALA A 152 13.74 0.28 9.08
C ALA A 152 14.26 -1.16 8.99
N GLU A 153 15.43 -1.43 9.59
CA GLU A 153 15.91 -2.80 9.77
C GLU A 153 14.87 -3.63 10.54
N PRO A 154 14.69 -4.91 10.19
CA PRO A 154 13.77 -5.77 10.91
C PRO A 154 14.09 -5.82 12.41
N SER A 155 13.14 -5.42 13.26
CA SER A 155 13.22 -5.49 14.71
C SER A 155 12.33 -6.63 15.25
N PRO A 156 12.57 -7.13 16.48
CA PRO A 156 11.68 -8.08 17.14
C PRO A 156 10.29 -7.54 17.47
N SER A 157 10.02 -6.28 17.14
CA SER A 157 8.74 -5.63 17.38
C SER A 157 7.57 -6.38 16.74
N ALA A 158 6.58 -6.73 17.55
CA ALA A 158 5.31 -7.31 17.13
C ALA A 158 4.24 -6.22 16.94
N LEU A 159 4.30 -5.17 17.75
CA LEU A 159 3.34 -4.08 17.75
C LEU A 159 4.08 -2.74 17.70
N ARG A 160 3.64 -1.85 16.80
CA ARG A 160 4.10 -0.47 16.71
C ARG A 160 2.92 0.48 16.89
N LEU A 161 2.98 1.28 17.95
CA LEU A 161 1.95 2.24 18.33
C LEU A 161 2.44 3.66 18.04
N GLY A 162 1.68 4.39 17.22
CA GLY A 162 1.91 5.82 17.03
C GLY A 162 1.27 6.61 18.18
N ILE A 163 2.07 7.35 18.93
CA ILE A 163 1.64 8.19 20.04
C ILE A 163 1.59 9.64 19.57
N ALA A 164 0.42 10.28 19.63
CA ALA A 164 0.33 11.72 19.43
C ALA A 164 0.73 12.40 20.74
N VAL A 165 1.85 13.08 20.75
CA VAL A 165 2.24 13.96 21.86
C VAL A 165 1.54 15.30 21.66
N ASP A 166 0.26 15.33 21.93
CA ASP A 166 -0.49 16.53 22.22
C ASP A 166 -1.03 16.41 23.66
N SER A 167 -1.67 17.44 24.18
CA SER A 167 -2.15 17.52 25.56
C SER A 167 -3.12 16.41 25.97
N THR A 168 -3.42 15.42 25.12
CA THR A 168 -4.48 14.42 25.35
C THR A 168 -4.01 12.95 25.29
N LEU A 169 -2.73 12.64 25.03
CA LEU A 169 -2.15 11.27 25.00
C LEU A 169 -3.11 10.18 24.43
N GLN A 170 -3.73 10.45 23.28
CA GLN A 170 -4.64 9.48 22.66
C GLN A 170 -3.88 8.54 21.73
N ALA A 171 -3.86 7.26 22.05
CA ALA A 171 -3.46 6.20 21.12
C ALA A 171 -4.51 6.06 20.02
N ARG A 172 -4.12 6.29 18.78
CA ARG A 172 -5.00 6.14 17.61
C ARG A 172 -4.63 4.89 16.83
N ILE A 173 -5.53 3.92 16.80
CA ILE A 173 -5.40 2.71 15.98
C ILE A 173 -5.88 3.05 14.56
N SER A 174 -5.09 2.72 13.55
CA SER A 174 -5.51 2.85 12.15
C SER A 174 -6.35 1.64 11.75
N THR A 175 -7.61 1.86 11.36
CA THR A 175 -8.62 0.82 11.16
C THR A 175 -8.96 0.51 9.70
N ASN A 176 -8.14 0.92 8.73
CA ASN A 176 -8.49 0.63 7.33
C ASN A 176 -7.96 -0.73 6.87
N LEU A 177 -8.83 -1.48 6.23
CA LEU A 177 -8.54 -2.84 5.76
C LEU A 177 -7.76 -2.86 4.44
N VAL A 178 -7.95 -1.86 3.57
CA VAL A 178 -7.36 -1.82 2.22
C VAL A 178 -6.40 -0.64 2.09
N ASN A 179 -5.20 -0.91 1.58
CA ASN A 179 -4.25 0.13 1.18
C ASN A 179 -4.66 0.69 -0.20
N ASP A 180 -5.10 1.94 -0.23
CA ASP A 180 -5.69 2.59 -1.40
C ASP A 180 -4.70 3.40 -2.26
N LEU A 181 -3.40 3.34 -1.97
CA LEU A 181 -2.38 4.14 -2.65
C LEU A 181 -2.35 3.87 -4.16
N ASN A 182 -2.33 2.60 -4.57
CA ASN A 182 -2.31 2.22 -5.98
C ASN A 182 -3.59 2.62 -6.70
N LEU A 183 -4.72 2.40 -6.07
CA LEU A 183 -6.04 2.75 -6.59
C LEU A 183 -6.18 4.27 -6.81
N ASN A 184 -5.77 5.07 -5.83
CA ASN A 184 -5.86 6.53 -5.91
C ASN A 184 -5.04 7.08 -7.08
N LEU A 185 -3.81 6.59 -7.26
CA LEU A 185 -2.95 7.00 -8.37
C LEU A 185 -3.51 6.54 -9.73
N ALA A 186 -4.03 5.31 -9.80
CA ALA A 186 -4.64 4.78 -11.02
C ALA A 186 -5.86 5.59 -11.45
N LEU A 187 -6.79 5.90 -10.54
CA LEU A 187 -7.95 6.73 -10.82
C LEU A 187 -7.55 8.14 -11.28
N ALA A 188 -6.57 8.76 -10.58
CA ALA A 188 -6.08 10.08 -10.97
C ALA A 188 -5.51 10.07 -12.40
N ARG A 189 -4.71 9.06 -12.74
CA ARG A 189 -4.10 8.90 -14.06
C ARG A 189 -5.13 8.64 -15.17
N LEU A 190 -6.05 7.71 -14.94
CA LEU A 190 -7.04 7.30 -15.95
C LEU A 190 -8.05 8.41 -16.25
N LEU A 191 -8.45 9.19 -15.25
CA LEU A 191 -9.59 10.10 -15.38
C LEU A 191 -9.21 11.58 -15.52
N ALA A 192 -7.95 11.96 -15.30
CA ALA A 192 -7.51 13.34 -15.46
C ALA A 192 -7.65 13.88 -16.89
N PRO A 193 -7.34 13.13 -17.97
CA PRO A 193 -7.54 13.61 -19.32
C PRO A 193 -8.99 13.95 -19.61
N ALA A 194 -9.93 13.07 -19.26
CA ALA A 194 -11.36 13.30 -19.46
C ALA A 194 -11.87 14.48 -18.63
N SER A 195 -11.40 14.65 -17.40
CA SER A 195 -11.73 15.81 -16.56
C SER A 195 -11.28 17.12 -17.19
N ALA A 196 -10.10 17.15 -17.80
CA ALA A 196 -9.58 18.32 -18.51
C ALA A 196 -10.36 18.58 -19.80
N SER A 197 -10.64 17.56 -20.64
CA SER A 197 -11.47 17.65 -21.84
C SER A 197 -12.85 18.24 -21.55
N ALA A 198 -13.46 17.83 -20.43
CA ALA A 198 -14.73 18.31 -19.97
C ALA A 198 -14.67 19.65 -19.21
N GLN A 199 -13.49 20.28 -19.07
CA GLN A 199 -13.33 21.51 -18.30
C GLN A 199 -13.84 21.39 -16.86
N TYR A 200 -13.72 20.19 -16.25
CA TYR A 200 -14.20 19.86 -14.90
C TYR A 200 -15.71 19.99 -14.70
N ASP A 201 -16.48 19.97 -15.78
CA ASP A 201 -17.95 19.97 -15.80
C ASP A 201 -18.44 18.60 -16.34
N PHE A 202 -19.16 17.83 -15.49
CA PHE A 202 -19.56 16.47 -15.87
C PHE A 202 -20.69 16.44 -16.90
N ASP A 203 -21.34 17.58 -17.21
CA ASP A 203 -22.26 17.69 -18.33
C ASP A 203 -21.55 17.72 -19.69
N LYS A 204 -20.24 18.02 -19.69
CA LYS A 204 -19.39 18.07 -20.88
C LYS A 204 -18.56 16.80 -21.09
N LEU A 205 -18.71 15.77 -20.25
CA LEU A 205 -18.10 14.46 -20.49
C LEU A 205 -18.64 13.82 -21.77
N PHE A 206 -18.00 12.78 -22.26
CA PHE A 206 -18.46 12.02 -23.42
C PHE A 206 -19.93 11.61 -23.30
N VAL A 207 -20.35 11.19 -22.10
CA VAL A 207 -21.76 11.11 -21.69
C VAL A 207 -21.93 11.92 -20.41
N PRO A 208 -22.90 12.84 -20.30
CA PRO A 208 -23.21 13.57 -19.07
C PRO A 208 -23.39 12.63 -17.88
N PHE A 209 -22.71 12.93 -16.79
CA PHE A 209 -22.52 11.99 -15.69
C PHE A 209 -22.80 12.61 -14.31
N ARG A 210 -23.34 11.80 -13.42
CA ARG A 210 -23.40 12.08 -11.98
C ARG A 210 -22.97 10.86 -11.19
N CYS A 211 -22.32 11.08 -10.05
CA CYS A 211 -22.14 10.03 -9.07
C CYS A 211 -22.52 10.51 -7.66
N MET A 212 -22.98 9.56 -6.86
CA MET A 212 -23.47 9.84 -5.53
C MET A 212 -22.39 9.64 -4.48
N ALA A 213 -22.36 10.55 -3.51
CA ALA A 213 -21.56 10.42 -2.31
C ALA A 213 -22.43 10.70 -1.07
N SER A 214 -22.00 10.28 0.11
CA SER A 214 -22.70 10.47 1.36
C SER A 214 -21.92 11.39 2.31
N GLU A 215 -22.52 12.49 2.73
CA GLU A 215 -22.03 13.30 3.84
C GLU A 215 -22.64 12.82 5.14
N VAL A 216 -21.88 11.98 5.86
CA VAL A 216 -22.40 11.25 7.04
C VAL A 216 -22.73 12.19 8.21
N PHE A 217 -22.01 13.30 8.38
CA PHE A 217 -22.23 14.23 9.49
C PHE A 217 -23.54 15.03 9.34
N THR A 218 -23.95 15.34 8.10
CA THR A 218 -25.23 16.01 7.80
C THR A 218 -26.32 15.02 7.37
N ARG A 219 -25.98 13.72 7.22
CA ARG A 219 -26.87 12.66 6.73
C ARG A 219 -27.50 12.98 5.37
N GLN A 220 -26.70 13.54 4.46
CA GLN A 220 -27.18 13.96 3.16
C GLN A 220 -26.53 13.16 2.03
N VAL A 221 -27.34 12.88 1.02
CA VAL A 221 -26.85 12.43 -0.29
C VAL A 221 -26.27 13.63 -1.02
N VAL A 222 -25.08 13.48 -1.57
CA VAL A 222 -24.38 14.54 -2.30
C VAL A 222 -24.16 14.12 -3.76
N GLU A 223 -24.78 14.86 -4.67
CA GLU A 223 -24.59 14.72 -6.11
C GLU A 223 -23.26 15.35 -6.54
N GLN A 224 -22.35 14.54 -7.09
CA GLN A 224 -21.10 15.00 -7.66
C GLN A 224 -21.31 15.28 -9.15
N LYS A 225 -21.13 16.55 -9.58
CA LYS A 225 -21.43 17.01 -10.95
C LYS A 225 -20.35 17.87 -11.58
N LYS A 226 -19.32 18.20 -10.85
CA LYS A 226 -18.18 19.02 -11.29
C LYS A 226 -16.94 18.78 -10.48
N GLY A 227 -15.79 19.20 -11.00
CA GLY A 227 -14.47 19.02 -10.37
C GLY A 227 -13.71 17.86 -10.98
N SER A 228 -12.77 17.29 -10.24
CA SER A 228 -12.01 16.11 -10.68
C SER A 228 -12.90 14.89 -10.70
N LEU A 229 -13.01 14.23 -11.85
CA LEU A 229 -13.79 13.00 -11.98
C LEU A 229 -13.22 11.87 -11.11
N SER A 230 -11.89 11.82 -10.95
CA SER A 230 -11.25 10.84 -10.05
C SER A 230 -11.61 11.08 -8.59
N ASP A 231 -11.65 12.34 -8.14
CA ASP A 231 -12.06 12.68 -6.77
C ASP A 231 -13.53 12.32 -6.52
N ALA A 232 -14.41 12.63 -7.48
CA ALA A 232 -15.83 12.34 -7.39
C ALA A 232 -16.11 10.83 -7.31
N ILE A 233 -15.48 10.05 -8.17
CA ILE A 233 -15.57 8.57 -8.16
C ILE A 233 -14.98 8.02 -6.86
N ARG A 234 -13.84 8.55 -6.42
CA ARG A 234 -13.19 8.11 -5.17
C ARG A 234 -14.05 8.39 -3.93
N ASN A 235 -14.78 9.53 -3.93
CA ASN A 235 -15.77 9.80 -2.89
C ASN A 235 -16.88 8.76 -2.91
N SER A 236 -17.42 8.50 -4.11
CA SER A 236 -18.54 7.57 -4.32
C SER A 236 -18.23 6.12 -3.91
N MET A 237 -16.96 5.72 -3.90
CA MET A 237 -16.52 4.37 -3.53
C MET A 237 -15.82 4.27 -2.15
N SER A 238 -15.88 5.32 -1.34
CA SER A 238 -15.28 5.35 0.00
C SER A 238 -16.14 4.60 1.03
N PHE A 239 -16.31 3.28 0.84
CA PHE A 239 -17.11 2.46 1.76
C PHE A 239 -16.49 2.44 3.16
N PRO A 240 -17.29 2.69 4.22
CA PRO A 240 -16.80 2.70 5.60
C PRO A 240 -16.07 1.40 5.95
N LEU A 241 -14.97 1.50 6.70
CA LEU A 241 -14.04 0.43 7.09
C LEU A 241 -13.18 -0.14 5.95
N ALA A 242 -13.64 -0.21 4.70
CA ALA A 242 -12.84 -0.68 3.57
C ALA A 242 -11.83 0.38 3.12
N PHE A 243 -12.32 1.57 2.78
CA PHE A 243 -11.50 2.67 2.27
C PHE A 243 -11.57 3.91 3.15
N ARG A 244 -10.46 4.63 3.24
CA ARG A 244 -10.46 5.95 3.90
C ARG A 244 -11.22 6.96 3.06
N PRO A 245 -12.07 7.81 3.68
CA PRO A 245 -12.59 8.97 2.98
C PRO A 245 -11.46 9.95 2.68
N ILE A 246 -11.48 10.53 1.48
CA ILE A 246 -10.53 11.57 1.08
C ILE A 246 -11.03 12.94 1.52
N ARG A 247 -10.11 13.87 1.78
CA ARG A 247 -10.45 15.26 2.02
C ARG A 247 -10.58 15.97 0.67
N ASN A 248 -11.76 16.47 0.38
CA ASN A 248 -12.01 17.24 -0.83
C ASN A 248 -11.47 18.67 -0.74
N LEU A 249 -11.46 19.36 -1.88
CA LEU A 249 -11.01 20.76 -1.96
C LEU A 249 -11.90 21.72 -1.16
N ASP A 250 -13.17 21.37 -0.91
CA ASP A 250 -14.09 22.06 -0.02
C ASP A 250 -13.83 21.80 1.49
N GLY A 251 -12.86 20.98 1.79
CA GLY A 251 -12.48 20.62 3.15
C GLY A 251 -13.29 19.51 3.80
N LYS A 252 -14.35 19.03 3.13
CA LYS A 252 -15.25 17.99 3.62
C LYS A 252 -14.74 16.58 3.32
N TYR A 253 -15.33 15.60 4.01
CA TYR A 253 -15.09 14.17 3.80
C TYR A 253 -16.41 13.53 3.36
N TYR A 254 -16.33 12.75 2.28
CA TYR A 254 -17.46 12.01 1.76
C TYR A 254 -17.20 10.52 1.85
N TYR A 255 -18.26 9.79 2.12
CA TYR A 255 -18.30 8.34 2.11
C TYR A 255 -19.03 7.82 0.87
N ASP A 256 -19.00 6.50 0.68
CA ASP A 256 -19.69 5.83 -0.41
C ASP A 256 -21.16 6.26 -0.49
N GLY A 257 -21.62 6.54 -1.71
CA GLY A 257 -22.99 6.91 -1.95
C GLY A 257 -24.00 5.84 -1.54
N ALA A 258 -23.56 4.57 -1.54
CA ALA A 258 -24.40 3.43 -1.16
C ALA A 258 -24.95 3.51 0.28
N VAL A 259 -24.30 4.30 1.17
CA VAL A 259 -24.80 4.50 2.54
C VAL A 259 -26.21 5.10 2.55
N TYR A 260 -26.52 6.04 1.63
CA TYR A 260 -27.83 6.72 1.58
C TYR A 260 -28.58 6.55 0.26
N ASP A 261 -27.88 6.33 -0.88
CA ASP A 261 -28.52 6.16 -2.19
C ASP A 261 -27.68 5.19 -3.05
N ASN A 262 -27.95 3.88 -2.88
CA ASN A 262 -27.24 2.85 -3.63
C ASN A 262 -27.72 2.70 -5.08
N PHE A 263 -28.95 3.14 -5.41
CA PHE A 263 -29.53 3.02 -6.74
C PHE A 263 -30.20 4.32 -7.17
N PRO A 264 -29.45 5.31 -7.65
CA PRO A 264 -29.80 6.73 -7.71
C PRO A 264 -30.74 7.10 -8.86
N THR A 265 -31.87 6.41 -8.98
CA THR A 265 -32.94 6.67 -9.98
C THR A 265 -33.62 8.02 -9.73
N SER A 266 -33.73 8.44 -8.46
CA SER A 266 -34.29 9.73 -8.09
C SER A 266 -33.46 10.88 -8.65
N THR A 267 -32.13 10.80 -8.55
CA THR A 267 -31.20 11.76 -9.13
C THR A 267 -31.27 11.77 -10.65
N MET A 268 -31.36 10.61 -11.32
CA MET A 268 -31.54 10.53 -12.76
C MET A 268 -32.81 11.26 -13.20
N LYS A 269 -33.94 11.03 -12.54
CA LYS A 269 -35.20 11.70 -12.84
C LYS A 269 -35.15 13.19 -12.61
N LYS A 270 -34.60 13.62 -11.47
CA LYS A 270 -34.56 15.04 -11.07
C LYS A 270 -33.61 15.87 -11.91
N THR A 271 -32.43 15.34 -12.24
CA THR A 271 -31.35 16.09 -12.89
C THR A 271 -31.44 16.03 -14.40
N PHE A 272 -31.71 14.86 -14.99
CA PHE A 272 -31.71 14.69 -16.45
C PHE A 272 -33.07 14.47 -17.06
N ALA A 273 -34.04 14.01 -16.29
CA ALA A 273 -35.43 13.75 -16.75
C ALA A 273 -35.50 13.00 -18.10
N PRO A 274 -34.81 11.81 -18.25
CA PRO A 274 -34.86 11.07 -19.49
C PRO A 274 -36.23 10.47 -19.74
N ASP A 275 -36.56 10.16 -21.02
CA ASP A 275 -37.81 9.50 -21.38
C ASP A 275 -37.89 8.07 -20.89
N ILE A 276 -36.72 7.39 -20.86
CA ILE A 276 -36.60 5.99 -20.36
C ILE A 276 -35.35 5.86 -19.47
N ILE A 277 -35.53 5.12 -18.37
CA ILE A 277 -34.41 4.75 -17.47
C ILE A 277 -34.13 3.25 -17.63
N ILE A 278 -32.89 2.92 -17.95
CA ILE A 278 -32.35 1.57 -17.79
C ILE A 278 -31.60 1.56 -16.43
N GLY A 279 -32.10 0.81 -15.48
CA GLY A 279 -31.51 0.67 -14.17
C GLY A 279 -30.87 -0.70 -14.00
N VAL A 280 -29.56 -0.75 -13.72
CA VAL A 280 -28.83 -2.00 -13.46
C VAL A 280 -28.50 -2.05 -11.98
N ASN A 281 -29.10 -3.00 -11.28
CA ASN A 281 -28.89 -3.23 -9.86
C ASN A 281 -28.09 -4.51 -9.63
N VAL A 282 -26.91 -4.40 -9.02
CA VAL A 282 -26.04 -5.52 -8.65
C VAL A 282 -25.98 -5.72 -7.13
N GLY A 283 -26.68 -4.88 -6.36
CA GLY A 283 -26.81 -5.02 -4.91
C GLY A 283 -27.81 -6.12 -4.55
N ASP A 284 -27.62 -6.72 -3.40
CA ASP A 284 -28.56 -7.69 -2.85
C ASP A 284 -29.79 -6.95 -2.31
N VAL A 285 -30.97 -7.37 -2.75
CA VAL A 285 -32.25 -6.81 -2.30
C VAL A 285 -32.66 -7.40 -0.94
N ALA A 286 -32.26 -8.64 -0.67
CA ALA A 286 -32.43 -9.32 0.61
C ALA A 286 -31.49 -10.54 0.70
N PHE A 287 -31.14 -10.95 1.90
CA PHE A 287 -30.46 -12.24 2.09
C PHE A 287 -31.41 -13.41 1.77
N LYS A 288 -31.10 -14.18 0.74
CA LYS A 288 -31.84 -15.43 0.42
C LYS A 288 -31.49 -16.55 1.41
N LYS A 289 -30.28 -16.56 1.97
CA LYS A 289 -29.80 -17.54 2.96
C LYS A 289 -28.89 -16.85 3.97
N TYR A 290 -29.03 -17.17 5.25
CA TYR A 290 -28.11 -16.70 6.28
C TYR A 290 -26.71 -17.30 6.07
N PRO A 291 -25.64 -16.51 6.28
CA PRO A 291 -24.27 -17.02 6.28
C PRO A 291 -24.11 -18.18 7.29
N LYS A 292 -23.28 -19.17 6.93
CA LYS A 292 -23.12 -20.39 7.74
C LYS A 292 -22.19 -20.23 8.95
N ASN A 293 -21.43 -19.12 9.04
CA ASN A 293 -20.53 -18.85 10.15
C ASN A 293 -20.70 -17.41 10.66
N ASP A 294 -20.34 -17.19 11.91
CA ASP A 294 -20.53 -15.92 12.61
C ASP A 294 -19.68 -14.77 12.04
N ASP A 295 -18.45 -15.06 11.55
CA ASP A 295 -17.59 -14.04 10.95
C ASP A 295 -18.17 -13.54 9.63
N ALA A 296 -18.68 -14.44 8.79
CA ALA A 296 -19.36 -14.09 7.54
C ALA A 296 -20.68 -13.38 7.81
N LEU A 297 -21.41 -13.75 8.89
CA LEU A 297 -22.62 -13.07 9.32
C LEU A 297 -22.32 -11.63 9.73
N LEU A 298 -21.29 -11.41 10.57
CA LEU A 298 -20.91 -10.09 11.02
C LEU A 298 -20.48 -9.17 9.86
N ALA A 299 -19.60 -9.66 8.97
CA ALA A 299 -19.15 -8.93 7.80
C ALA A 299 -20.31 -8.56 6.85
N SER A 300 -21.21 -9.52 6.60
CA SER A 300 -22.40 -9.32 5.78
C SER A 300 -23.38 -8.34 6.43
N THR A 301 -23.54 -8.41 7.76
CA THR A 301 -24.41 -7.49 8.52
C THR A 301 -23.89 -6.06 8.43
N VAL A 302 -22.59 -5.84 8.62
CA VAL A 302 -21.98 -4.51 8.50
C VAL A 302 -22.16 -3.94 7.09
N ALA A 303 -21.94 -4.76 6.05
CA ALA A 303 -22.15 -4.35 4.67
C ALA A 303 -23.63 -4.03 4.39
N PHE A 304 -24.54 -4.85 4.89
CA PHE A 304 -25.98 -4.70 4.65
C PHE A 304 -26.58 -3.50 5.41
N LEU A 305 -26.19 -3.31 6.66
CA LEU A 305 -26.60 -2.12 7.45
C LEU A 305 -25.96 -0.82 6.95
N GLY A 306 -24.80 -0.92 6.27
CA GLY A 306 -24.09 0.23 5.71
C GLY A 306 -24.60 0.66 4.32
N THR A 307 -25.58 -0.01 3.72
CA THR A 307 -26.08 0.27 2.38
C THR A 307 -27.59 0.46 2.36
N SER A 308 -28.06 1.43 1.55
CA SER A 308 -29.49 1.63 1.32
C SER A 308 -30.07 0.53 0.41
N VAL A 309 -31.30 0.13 0.67
CA VAL A 309 -32.02 -0.84 -0.15
C VAL A 309 -32.48 -0.20 -1.46
N ALA A 310 -32.28 -0.89 -2.58
CA ALA A 310 -32.73 -0.42 -3.89
C ALA A 310 -34.24 -0.63 -4.07
N ASP A 311 -34.96 0.43 -4.41
CA ASP A 311 -36.35 0.32 -4.87
C ASP A 311 -36.37 -0.06 -6.35
N THR A 312 -36.78 -1.32 -6.64
CA THR A 312 -36.85 -1.85 -8.00
C THR A 312 -37.91 -1.16 -8.88
N MET A 313 -38.95 -0.58 -8.28
CA MET A 313 -39.99 0.17 -8.97
C MET A 313 -39.58 1.60 -9.31
N SER A 314 -38.49 2.05 -8.75
CA SER A 314 -37.98 3.43 -8.92
C SER A 314 -37.56 3.77 -10.35
N VAL A 315 -37.34 2.80 -11.24
CA VAL A 315 -37.08 3.08 -12.68
C VAL A 315 -38.31 3.63 -13.41
N GLY A 316 -39.52 3.51 -12.84
CA GLY A 316 -40.77 3.96 -13.41
C GLY A 316 -41.42 2.94 -14.35
N LYS A 317 -42.71 3.21 -14.72
CA LYS A 317 -43.53 2.26 -15.51
C LYS A 317 -42.92 1.91 -16.88
N ASN A 318 -42.29 2.85 -17.55
CA ASN A 318 -41.60 2.63 -18.83
C ASN A 318 -40.12 2.30 -18.69
N GLY A 319 -39.57 2.31 -17.48
CA GLY A 319 -38.16 1.98 -17.22
C GLY A 319 -37.88 0.50 -17.34
N ILE A 320 -36.63 0.15 -17.49
CA ILE A 320 -36.13 -1.22 -17.61
C ILE A 320 -35.23 -1.50 -16.42
N TYR A 321 -35.60 -2.50 -15.62
CA TYR A 321 -34.81 -2.96 -14.50
C TYR A 321 -34.06 -4.23 -14.88
N ILE A 322 -32.72 -4.19 -14.70
CA ILE A 322 -31.83 -5.30 -15.00
C ILE A 322 -31.14 -5.71 -13.71
N GLN A 323 -31.23 -6.99 -13.36
CA GLN A 323 -30.54 -7.58 -12.21
C GLN A 323 -29.78 -8.82 -12.67
N PRO A 324 -28.43 -8.75 -12.77
CA PRO A 324 -27.59 -9.93 -12.99
C PRO A 324 -27.75 -10.95 -11.86
N ASP A 325 -27.68 -12.24 -12.17
CA ASP A 325 -27.68 -13.30 -11.17
C ASP A 325 -26.27 -13.47 -10.63
N LEU A 326 -26.03 -12.97 -9.43
CA LEU A 326 -24.72 -12.95 -8.78
C LEU A 326 -24.69 -13.86 -7.54
N GLU A 327 -25.53 -14.92 -7.53
CA GLU A 327 -25.52 -15.89 -6.44
C GLU A 327 -24.17 -16.62 -6.38
N GLY A 328 -23.57 -16.74 -5.19
CA GLY A 328 -22.25 -17.33 -5.00
C GLY A 328 -21.06 -16.45 -5.38
N LEU A 329 -21.30 -15.19 -5.76
CA LEU A 329 -20.29 -14.16 -6.05
C LEU A 329 -20.33 -13.05 -4.98
N GLY A 330 -19.26 -12.92 -4.21
CA GLY A 330 -19.17 -11.99 -3.09
C GLY A 330 -18.77 -10.57 -3.50
N VAL A 331 -19.08 -9.57 -2.66
CA VAL A 331 -18.73 -8.16 -2.86
C VAL A 331 -17.22 -7.90 -2.84
N GLY A 332 -16.42 -8.85 -2.35
CA GLY A 332 -14.94 -8.77 -2.27
C GLY A 332 -14.20 -9.63 -3.30
N ASP A 333 -14.89 -10.39 -4.15
CA ASP A 333 -14.29 -11.39 -5.05
C ASP A 333 -13.70 -10.78 -6.33
N PHE A 334 -12.85 -9.76 -6.16
CA PHE A 334 -12.24 -9.05 -7.29
C PHE A 334 -11.34 -9.94 -8.20
N GLU A 335 -10.98 -11.14 -7.78
CA GLU A 335 -10.29 -12.11 -8.62
C GLU A 335 -11.20 -12.83 -9.63
N ARG A 336 -12.53 -12.72 -9.50
CA ARG A 336 -13.52 -13.41 -10.35
C ARG A 336 -14.12 -12.48 -11.40
N VAL A 337 -13.31 -11.58 -11.97
CA VAL A 337 -13.75 -10.53 -12.91
C VAL A 337 -14.55 -11.09 -14.09
N GLU A 338 -14.04 -12.16 -14.73
CA GLU A 338 -14.67 -12.76 -15.90
C GLU A 338 -16.08 -13.27 -15.58
N ALA A 339 -16.29 -13.88 -14.40
CA ALA A 339 -17.58 -14.38 -13.98
C ALA A 339 -18.60 -13.25 -13.82
N PHE A 340 -18.22 -12.13 -13.21
CA PHE A 340 -19.11 -10.97 -13.06
C PHE A 340 -19.51 -10.39 -14.42
N ILE A 341 -18.54 -10.21 -15.32
CA ILE A 341 -18.81 -9.66 -16.66
C ILE A 341 -19.74 -10.59 -17.45
N ALA A 342 -19.53 -11.90 -17.37
CA ALA A 342 -20.38 -12.89 -18.05
C ALA A 342 -21.83 -12.87 -17.55
N GLU A 343 -22.05 -12.76 -16.24
CA GLU A 343 -23.38 -12.62 -15.67
C GLU A 343 -24.06 -11.32 -16.08
N GLY A 344 -23.29 -10.22 -16.13
CA GLY A 344 -23.78 -8.94 -16.66
C GLY A 344 -24.15 -9.01 -18.14
N ASP A 345 -23.37 -9.67 -18.96
CA ASP A 345 -23.63 -9.91 -20.39
C ASP A 345 -24.90 -10.75 -20.58
N THR A 346 -25.06 -11.80 -19.80
CA THR A 346 -26.26 -12.66 -19.79
C THR A 346 -27.51 -11.87 -19.41
N ALA A 347 -27.47 -11.08 -18.35
CA ALA A 347 -28.60 -10.27 -17.89
C ALA A 347 -28.96 -9.17 -18.91
N GLY A 348 -27.96 -8.51 -19.51
CA GLY A 348 -28.16 -7.55 -20.59
C GLY A 348 -28.79 -8.17 -21.83
N SER A 349 -28.32 -9.34 -22.24
CA SER A 349 -28.88 -10.11 -23.37
C SER A 349 -30.34 -10.51 -23.13
N ARG A 350 -30.63 -11.03 -21.92
CA ARG A 350 -31.98 -11.44 -21.51
C ARG A 350 -32.98 -10.26 -21.55
N SER A 351 -32.52 -9.08 -21.19
CA SER A 351 -33.37 -7.87 -21.17
C SER A 351 -33.50 -7.20 -22.53
N MET A 352 -32.72 -7.62 -23.54
CA MET A 352 -32.56 -6.88 -24.81
C MET A 352 -33.85 -6.80 -25.64
N ALA A 353 -34.69 -7.84 -25.61
CA ALA A 353 -35.98 -7.82 -26.29
C ALA A 353 -36.90 -6.69 -25.78
N LEU A 354 -36.99 -6.57 -24.44
CA LEU A 354 -37.76 -5.50 -23.79
C LEU A 354 -37.12 -4.10 -24.03
N ILE A 355 -35.80 -4.01 -24.00
CA ILE A 355 -35.08 -2.77 -24.30
C ILE A 355 -35.38 -2.31 -25.74
N LYS A 356 -35.30 -3.20 -26.72
CA LYS A 356 -35.59 -2.89 -28.13
C LYS A 356 -37.03 -2.52 -28.37
N GLN A 357 -37.97 -3.08 -27.61
CA GLN A 357 -39.40 -2.75 -27.68
C GLN A 357 -39.66 -1.33 -27.16
N ARG A 358 -39.01 -0.92 -26.06
CA ARG A 358 -39.27 0.38 -25.42
C ARG A 358 -38.41 1.51 -25.99
N ILE A 359 -37.22 1.21 -26.49
CA ILE A 359 -36.32 2.20 -27.05
C ILE A 359 -36.25 1.98 -28.56
N SER A 360 -36.84 2.89 -29.34
CA SER A 360 -36.86 2.82 -30.80
C SER A 360 -35.60 3.41 -31.44
N ARG A 361 -34.97 4.39 -30.78
CA ARG A 361 -33.78 5.06 -31.26
C ARG A 361 -32.57 4.09 -31.22
N ARG A 362 -31.73 4.18 -32.26
CA ARG A 362 -30.48 3.44 -32.35
C ARG A 362 -29.29 4.38 -32.56
N THR A 363 -28.14 4.00 -32.08
CA THR A 363 -26.89 4.75 -32.25
C THR A 363 -26.00 3.98 -33.24
N ASP A 364 -25.57 4.65 -34.29
CA ASP A 364 -24.57 4.07 -35.20
C ASP A 364 -23.25 3.86 -34.49
N THR A 365 -22.66 2.67 -34.64
CA THR A 365 -21.40 2.29 -33.99
C THR A 365 -20.24 3.17 -34.48
N VAL A 366 -20.23 3.50 -35.78
CA VAL A 366 -19.17 4.34 -36.37
C VAL A 366 -19.27 5.76 -35.85
N ASP A 367 -20.49 6.31 -35.75
CA ASP A 367 -20.71 7.65 -35.19
C ASP A 367 -20.40 7.71 -33.69
N LEU A 368 -20.75 6.69 -32.95
CA LEU A 368 -20.39 6.58 -31.53
C LEU A 368 -18.87 6.58 -31.35
N GLN A 369 -18.16 5.80 -32.15
CA GLN A 369 -16.70 5.73 -32.10
C GLN A 369 -16.04 7.04 -32.54
N LYS A 370 -16.54 7.69 -33.60
CA LYS A 370 -16.08 9.03 -34.00
C LYS A 370 -16.26 10.07 -32.88
N ARG A 371 -17.41 10.08 -32.23
CA ARG A 371 -17.70 10.98 -31.08
C ARG A 371 -16.74 10.69 -29.91
N ARG A 372 -16.48 9.42 -29.62
CA ARG A 372 -15.55 9.00 -28.57
C ARG A 372 -14.13 9.50 -28.86
N LEU A 373 -13.62 9.25 -30.04
CA LEU A 373 -12.30 9.71 -30.48
C LEU A 373 -12.19 11.24 -30.51
N ALA A 374 -13.24 11.93 -30.97
CA ALA A 374 -13.30 13.40 -30.94
C ALA A 374 -13.23 13.95 -29.51
N PHE A 375 -13.94 13.34 -28.57
CA PHE A 375 -13.89 13.73 -27.17
C PHE A 375 -12.48 13.45 -26.56
N GLN A 376 -11.90 12.29 -26.82
CA GLN A 376 -10.56 11.94 -26.35
C GLN A 376 -9.49 12.90 -26.92
N ALA A 377 -9.65 13.33 -28.17
CA ALA A 377 -8.74 14.29 -28.83
C ALA A 377 -8.77 15.71 -28.20
N LEU A 378 -9.81 16.05 -27.43
CA LEU A 378 -9.85 17.30 -26.64
C LEU A 378 -8.89 17.27 -25.44
N ALA A 379 -8.39 16.11 -25.05
CA ALA A 379 -7.50 16.01 -23.90
C ALA A 379 -6.18 16.74 -24.18
N PRO A 380 -5.74 17.62 -23.27
CA PRO A 380 -4.44 18.26 -23.41
C PRO A 380 -3.31 17.23 -23.41
N ALA A 381 -2.21 17.57 -24.13
CA ALA A 381 -1.01 16.71 -24.13
C ALA A 381 -0.56 16.40 -22.68
N PRO A 382 -0.11 15.17 -22.40
CA PRO A 382 0.27 14.74 -21.05
C PRO A 382 1.61 15.33 -20.63
N ARG A 383 1.65 16.65 -20.45
CA ARG A 383 2.80 17.43 -20.02
C ARG A 383 2.61 17.83 -18.57
N PHE A 384 3.48 17.37 -17.67
CA PHE A 384 3.42 17.70 -16.24
C PHE A 384 4.45 18.79 -15.91
N VAL A 385 3.93 19.97 -15.56
CA VAL A 385 4.74 21.18 -15.41
C VAL A 385 5.13 21.47 -13.96
N GLU A 386 4.37 20.96 -13.00
CA GLU A 386 4.54 21.27 -11.60
C GLU A 386 4.15 20.09 -10.69
N VAL A 387 4.86 19.96 -9.57
CA VAL A 387 4.49 19.08 -8.45
C VAL A 387 4.20 19.94 -7.23
N ARG A 388 3.05 19.76 -6.61
CA ARG A 388 2.65 20.43 -5.36
C ARG A 388 2.42 19.41 -4.25
N VAL A 389 3.00 19.64 -3.09
CA VAL A 389 2.67 18.86 -1.88
C VAL A 389 1.87 19.77 -0.95
N ASN A 390 0.73 19.28 -0.49
CA ASN A 390 -0.21 20.01 0.36
C ASN A 390 -0.42 19.29 1.71
N GLY A 391 -0.96 20.02 2.69
CA GLY A 391 -1.36 19.45 3.98
C GLY A 391 -0.26 19.43 5.05
N LEU A 392 0.94 19.90 4.70
CA LEU A 392 2.10 20.04 5.58
C LEU A 392 2.47 21.53 5.73
N ARG A 393 3.41 21.85 6.61
CA ARG A 393 3.99 23.20 6.67
C ARG A 393 4.90 23.44 5.45
N LYS A 394 5.17 24.70 5.12
CA LYS A 394 5.95 25.09 3.93
C LYS A 394 7.32 24.40 3.84
N ASP A 395 8.04 24.33 4.95
CA ASP A 395 9.34 23.65 5.06
C ASP A 395 9.23 22.13 4.84
N GLN A 396 8.17 21.51 5.36
CA GLN A 396 7.87 20.10 5.22
C GLN A 396 7.40 19.75 3.80
N ASN A 397 6.59 20.62 3.16
CA ASN A 397 6.22 20.46 1.76
C ASN A 397 7.47 20.43 0.87
N SER A 398 8.47 21.28 1.16
CA SER A 398 9.73 21.28 0.42
C SER A 398 10.51 19.98 0.57
N TYR A 399 10.49 19.35 1.75
CA TYR A 399 11.07 18.03 1.96
C TYR A 399 10.37 16.96 1.08
N ALA A 400 9.03 16.88 1.15
CA ALA A 400 8.25 15.90 0.42
C ALA A 400 8.34 16.12 -1.11
N ALA A 401 8.39 17.35 -1.58
CA ALA A 401 8.55 17.66 -3.00
C ALA A 401 9.88 17.16 -3.60
N ARG A 402 10.94 17.03 -2.79
CA ARG A 402 12.24 16.52 -3.25
C ARG A 402 12.25 15.04 -3.60
N PHE A 403 11.22 14.27 -3.23
CA PHE A 403 11.06 12.90 -3.69
C PHE A 403 10.72 12.79 -5.18
N PHE A 404 10.18 13.88 -5.76
CA PHE A 404 9.81 13.93 -7.18
C PHE A 404 10.98 14.44 -8.01
N ARG A 405 11.47 13.62 -8.91
CA ARG A 405 12.51 13.98 -9.87
C ARG A 405 11.94 14.83 -10.97
N ARG A 406 12.75 15.69 -11.52
CA ARG A 406 12.43 16.46 -12.70
C ARG A 406 13.42 16.13 -13.82
N SER A 407 12.91 15.59 -14.90
CA SER A 407 13.70 15.29 -16.09
C SER A 407 13.58 16.46 -17.07
N GLY A 408 14.52 17.40 -17.01
CA GLY A 408 14.50 18.61 -17.84
C GLY A 408 13.55 19.70 -17.35
N ARG A 409 12.74 20.27 -18.27
CA ARG A 409 11.76 21.32 -17.94
C ARG A 409 10.49 20.77 -17.27
N ASP A 410 10.08 19.57 -17.65
CA ASP A 410 8.82 18.94 -17.25
C ASP A 410 9.10 17.64 -16.48
N TYR A 411 8.08 17.08 -15.85
CA TYR A 411 8.13 15.77 -15.21
C TYR A 411 7.58 14.71 -16.19
N SER A 412 8.18 13.54 -16.23
CA SER A 412 7.56 12.37 -16.85
C SER A 412 6.54 11.74 -15.91
N LEU A 413 5.60 10.97 -16.44
CA LEU A 413 4.65 10.23 -15.61
C LEU A 413 5.36 9.21 -14.70
N ASP A 414 6.42 8.57 -15.20
CA ASP A 414 7.23 7.62 -14.43
C ASP A 414 7.95 8.30 -13.27
N ASP A 415 8.49 9.52 -13.46
CA ASP A 415 9.10 10.30 -12.39
C ASP A 415 8.08 10.65 -11.28
N LEU A 416 6.83 10.95 -11.68
CA LEU A 416 5.74 11.27 -10.74
C LEU A 416 5.30 10.03 -9.96
N GLU A 417 5.14 8.89 -10.65
CA GLU A 417 4.84 7.61 -10.01
C GLU A 417 5.95 7.23 -9.03
N GLU A 418 7.21 7.37 -9.46
CA GLU A 418 8.36 7.09 -8.62
C GLU A 418 8.36 7.95 -7.36
N GLY A 419 8.20 9.26 -7.50
CA GLY A 419 8.13 10.19 -6.38
C GLY A 419 6.97 9.88 -5.42
N TYR A 420 5.82 9.54 -5.96
CA TYR A 420 4.64 9.16 -5.18
C TYR A 420 4.88 7.90 -4.33
N TYR A 421 5.45 6.84 -4.92
CA TYR A 421 5.76 5.63 -4.17
C TYR A 421 6.91 5.80 -3.18
N ARG A 422 7.90 6.63 -3.49
CA ARG A 422 8.95 7.02 -2.53
C ARG A 422 8.34 7.72 -1.32
N LEU A 423 7.49 8.72 -1.55
CA LEU A 423 6.82 9.43 -0.47
C LEU A 423 5.92 8.50 0.37
N SER A 424 5.22 7.56 -0.28
CA SER A 424 4.33 6.61 0.40
C SER A 424 5.07 5.51 1.17
N SER A 425 6.34 5.27 0.86
CA SER A 425 7.19 4.32 1.59
C SER A 425 7.74 4.89 2.89
N ASP A 426 7.65 6.21 3.09
CA ASP A 426 7.99 6.84 4.36
C ASP A 426 6.77 6.82 5.29
N ASP A 427 6.80 5.98 6.32
CA ASP A 427 5.74 5.83 7.29
C ASP A 427 5.52 7.05 8.20
N TYR A 428 6.34 8.11 8.07
CA TYR A 428 6.10 9.42 8.66
C TYR A 428 4.91 10.14 8.01
N PHE A 429 4.62 9.82 6.74
CA PHE A 429 3.47 10.38 6.03
C PHE A 429 2.30 9.41 6.03
N LYS A 430 1.12 9.96 6.19
CA LYS A 430 -0.14 9.22 6.10
C LYS A 430 -1.14 9.97 5.23
N ASN A 431 -2.21 9.28 4.83
CA ASN A 431 -3.28 9.84 4.01
C ASN A 431 -2.73 10.52 2.75
N ILE A 432 -1.80 9.86 2.07
CA ILE A 432 -1.20 10.34 0.83
C ILE A 432 -2.24 10.17 -0.28
N TYR A 433 -2.65 11.29 -0.88
CA TYR A 433 -3.65 11.28 -1.93
C TYR A 433 -3.19 12.12 -3.14
N PRO A 434 -3.07 11.51 -4.34
CA PRO A 434 -2.61 12.20 -5.54
C PRO A 434 -3.78 12.83 -6.28
N ARG A 435 -3.56 14.00 -6.88
CA ARG A 435 -4.46 14.64 -7.85
C ARG A 435 -3.69 15.08 -9.07
N ILE A 436 -4.30 14.91 -10.21
CA ILE A 436 -3.80 15.40 -11.50
C ILE A 436 -4.81 16.39 -12.05
N ARG A 437 -4.40 17.65 -12.22
CA ARG A 437 -5.26 18.71 -12.74
C ARG A 437 -4.54 19.50 -13.83
N TYR A 438 -5.23 19.77 -14.92
CA TYR A 438 -4.74 20.65 -15.96
C TYR A 438 -4.85 22.11 -15.51
N ASP A 439 -3.80 22.88 -15.72
CA ASP A 439 -3.73 24.31 -15.43
C ASP A 439 -3.65 25.07 -16.76
N GLU A 440 -4.70 25.84 -17.08
CA GLU A 440 -4.81 26.61 -18.34
C GLU A 440 -3.73 27.68 -18.45
N ASN A 441 -3.30 28.27 -17.34
CA ASN A 441 -2.27 29.32 -17.32
C ASN A 441 -0.89 28.76 -17.65
N GLN A 442 -0.58 27.56 -17.15
CA GLN A 442 0.68 26.89 -17.36
C GLN A 442 0.69 25.98 -18.60
N LYS A 443 -0.49 25.79 -19.24
CA LYS A 443 -0.71 24.87 -20.36
C LYS A 443 -0.12 23.47 -20.11
N GLY A 444 -0.40 22.93 -18.92
CA GLY A 444 0.13 21.63 -18.50
C GLY A 444 -0.57 21.09 -17.27
N TYR A 445 -0.33 19.82 -16.98
CA TYR A 445 -0.87 19.18 -15.79
C TYR A 445 -0.01 19.50 -14.56
N VAL A 446 -0.69 19.81 -13.47
CA VAL A 446 -0.11 19.92 -12.13
C VAL A 446 -0.42 18.62 -11.38
N PHE A 447 0.63 17.95 -10.94
CA PHE A 447 0.52 16.80 -10.04
C PHE A 447 0.56 17.29 -8.60
N SER A 448 -0.52 17.13 -7.87
CA SER A 448 -0.56 17.52 -6.46
C SER A 448 -0.75 16.30 -5.57
N VAL A 449 -0.07 16.30 -4.43
CA VAL A 449 -0.16 15.25 -3.43
C VAL A 449 -0.57 15.87 -2.11
N ASP A 450 -1.72 15.47 -1.61
CA ASP A 450 -2.09 15.77 -0.24
C ASP A 450 -1.41 14.74 0.66
N ALA A 451 -0.66 15.21 1.65
CA ALA A 451 0.00 14.37 2.63
C ALA A 451 -0.25 14.91 4.04
N ARG A 452 -0.32 14.03 5.00
CA ARG A 452 -0.37 14.39 6.42
C ARG A 452 0.75 13.70 7.14
N ARG A 453 1.32 14.38 8.13
CA ARG A 453 2.29 13.74 9.02
C ARG A 453 1.59 12.72 9.91
N ASN A 454 2.27 11.63 10.17
CA ASN A 454 1.92 10.67 11.20
C ASN A 454 2.28 11.24 12.59
N ASN A 455 2.08 10.46 13.62
CA ASN A 455 2.50 10.83 14.96
C ASN A 455 4.03 10.97 15.02
N ASN A 456 4.52 11.93 15.80
CA ASN A 456 5.96 12.16 15.92
C ASN A 456 6.65 11.08 16.78
N VAL A 457 5.92 10.43 17.67
CA VAL A 457 6.44 9.37 18.53
C VAL A 457 5.84 8.04 18.12
N ALA A 458 6.67 7.02 18.02
CA ALA A 458 6.25 5.63 17.90
C ALA A 458 6.87 4.81 19.03
N ALA A 459 6.05 3.98 19.66
CA ALA A 459 6.50 2.97 20.61
C ALA A 459 6.43 1.59 19.96
N GLU A 460 7.44 0.78 20.17
CA GLU A 460 7.53 -0.59 19.68
C GLU A 460 7.59 -1.57 20.84
N ILE A 461 6.80 -2.63 20.76
CA ILE A 461 6.77 -3.69 21.75
C ILE A 461 6.86 -5.02 21.01
N GLY A 462 7.75 -5.89 21.48
CA GLY A 462 7.89 -7.25 20.96
C GLY A 462 8.24 -8.19 22.11
N PHE A 463 8.00 -9.47 21.90
CA PHE A 463 8.36 -10.49 22.85
C PHE A 463 8.66 -11.80 22.13
N VAL A 464 9.42 -12.65 22.78
CA VAL A 464 9.64 -14.04 22.41
C VAL A 464 9.37 -14.90 23.62
N LEU A 465 8.47 -15.87 23.48
CA LEU A 465 8.28 -16.95 24.43
C LEU A 465 8.74 -18.24 23.77
N SER A 466 9.46 -19.09 24.46
CA SER A 466 10.04 -20.31 23.90
C SER A 466 10.00 -21.47 24.93
N ASN A 467 10.05 -22.70 24.39
CA ASN A 467 10.28 -23.91 25.20
C ASN A 467 11.73 -24.04 25.71
N ARG A 468 12.58 -23.04 25.41
CA ARG A 468 13.97 -22.92 25.88
C ARG A 468 14.12 -21.60 26.67
N PRO A 469 15.10 -21.46 27.56
CA PRO A 469 15.28 -20.25 28.37
C PRO A 469 15.86 -19.07 27.57
N ILE A 470 15.27 -18.78 26.39
CA ILE A 470 15.65 -17.70 25.48
C ILE A 470 14.56 -16.64 25.36
N ASP A 471 13.62 -16.62 26.33
CA ASP A 471 12.57 -15.61 26.38
C ASP A 471 13.16 -14.19 26.37
N ASN A 472 12.50 -13.29 25.64
CA ASN A 472 12.99 -11.94 25.46
C ASN A 472 11.83 -10.93 25.35
N LEU A 473 11.99 -9.78 25.96
CA LEU A 473 11.12 -8.61 25.85
C LEU A 473 11.86 -7.54 25.07
N TYR A 474 11.25 -7.03 23.99
CA TYR A 474 11.75 -5.89 23.22
C TYR A 474 10.87 -4.67 23.43
N LEU A 475 11.52 -3.54 23.72
CA LEU A 475 10.89 -2.24 23.83
C LEU A 475 11.69 -1.24 22.99
N GLY A 476 10.97 -0.45 22.19
CA GLY A 476 11.55 0.59 21.38
C GLY A 476 10.75 1.88 21.43
N VAL A 477 11.42 3.00 21.31
CA VAL A 477 10.82 4.31 21.14
C VAL A 477 11.53 5.06 20.03
N GLU A 478 10.75 5.74 19.21
CA GLU A 478 11.23 6.55 18.10
C GLU A 478 10.55 7.91 18.12
N TYR A 479 11.34 8.98 18.01
CA TYR A 479 10.87 10.34 17.86
C TYR A 479 11.31 10.90 16.52
N ARG A 480 10.36 11.41 15.72
CA ARG A 480 10.59 12.00 14.40
C ARG A 480 10.26 13.48 14.37
N TYR A 481 11.16 14.25 13.82
CA TYR A 481 11.01 15.70 13.66
C TYR A 481 11.29 16.12 12.22
N LEU A 482 10.25 16.56 11.52
CA LEU A 482 10.35 16.99 10.12
C LEU A 482 10.39 18.51 9.99
N ARG A 483 11.42 18.97 9.30
CA ARG A 483 11.53 20.32 8.71
C ARG A 483 11.89 20.20 7.23
N SER A 484 12.95 20.88 6.79
CA SER A 484 13.59 20.70 5.48
C SER A 484 14.34 19.37 5.36
N LEU A 485 14.64 18.72 6.49
CA LEU A 485 15.18 17.38 6.64
C LEU A 485 14.33 16.61 7.66
N LEU A 486 14.38 15.29 7.60
CA LEU A 486 13.75 14.42 8.59
C LEU A 486 14.81 13.94 9.59
N TYR A 487 14.62 14.28 10.85
CA TYR A 487 15.42 13.85 11.98
C TYR A 487 14.68 12.74 12.71
N THR A 488 15.37 11.64 13.01
CA THR A 488 14.82 10.51 13.75
C THR A 488 15.75 10.14 14.89
N ALA A 489 15.29 10.28 16.12
CA ALA A 489 15.96 9.77 17.31
C ALA A 489 15.27 8.47 17.74
N ALA A 490 16.02 7.38 17.90
CA ALA A 490 15.47 6.12 18.31
C ALA A 490 16.30 5.48 19.43
N ALA A 491 15.60 4.83 20.37
CA ALA A 491 16.20 4.03 21.40
C ALA A 491 15.44 2.71 21.54
N SER A 492 16.16 1.62 21.78
CA SER A 492 15.53 0.32 22.00
C SER A 492 16.34 -0.54 22.95
N VAL A 493 15.64 -1.41 23.67
CA VAL A 493 16.23 -2.39 24.57
C VAL A 493 15.61 -3.77 24.32
N SER A 494 16.42 -4.79 24.45
CA SER A 494 15.99 -6.19 24.54
C SER A 494 16.43 -6.73 25.88
N LEU A 495 15.53 -7.37 26.60
CA LEU A 495 15.76 -7.90 27.96
C LEU A 495 15.37 -9.37 28.01
N GLY A 496 16.32 -10.23 28.29
CA GLY A 496 16.08 -11.67 28.37
C GLY A 496 17.19 -12.41 29.11
N ARG A 497 16.97 -13.69 29.38
CA ARG A 497 17.97 -14.52 30.04
C ARG A 497 19.19 -14.79 29.16
N PHE A 498 18.94 -15.05 27.87
CA PHE A 498 19.95 -15.35 26.89
C PHE A 498 20.55 -14.11 26.24
N TYR A 499 19.70 -13.13 25.89
CA TYR A 499 20.11 -11.97 25.12
C TYR A 499 19.62 -10.67 25.74
N ASN A 500 20.56 -9.77 25.96
CA ASN A 500 20.28 -8.38 26.37
C ASN A 500 20.90 -7.43 25.38
N SER A 501 20.20 -6.37 24.99
CA SER A 501 20.79 -5.33 24.15
C SER A 501 20.20 -3.97 24.41
N ALA A 502 21.00 -2.94 24.14
CA ALA A 502 20.55 -1.56 24.11
C ALA A 502 21.08 -0.87 22.86
N GLN A 503 20.27 -0.04 22.24
CA GLN A 503 20.70 0.80 21.11
C GLN A 503 20.12 2.20 21.24
N GLY A 504 20.95 3.20 20.91
CA GLY A 504 20.54 4.55 20.59
C GLY A 504 20.97 4.92 19.17
N SER A 505 20.17 5.66 18.44
CA SER A 505 20.53 6.19 17.13
C SER A 505 19.90 7.56 16.88
N PHE A 506 20.58 8.34 16.02
CA PHE A 506 20.07 9.63 15.58
C PHE A 506 20.27 9.76 14.06
N ARG A 507 19.23 9.59 13.28
CA ARG A 507 19.29 9.61 11.82
C ARG A 507 18.85 10.94 11.25
N ILE A 508 19.61 11.45 10.28
CA ILE A 508 19.30 12.63 9.48
C ILE A 508 19.08 12.16 8.04
N ASN A 509 17.83 12.19 7.58
CA ASN A 509 17.48 11.84 6.21
C ASN A 509 17.52 13.06 5.31
N VAL A 510 18.27 12.98 4.22
CA VAL A 510 18.38 14.00 3.19
C VAL A 510 17.70 13.49 1.92
N PRO A 511 16.52 14.04 1.56
CA PRO A 511 15.83 13.67 0.34
C PRO A 511 16.51 14.28 -0.87
N GLY A 512 16.41 13.61 -2.02
CA GLY A 512 17.00 14.10 -3.27
C GLY A 512 16.89 13.08 -4.40
N GLN A 513 17.58 13.36 -5.49
CA GLN A 513 17.68 12.42 -6.61
C GLN A 513 18.32 11.09 -6.18
N ILE A 514 19.37 11.18 -5.39
CA ILE A 514 19.97 10.05 -4.69
C ILE A 514 19.80 10.37 -3.21
N PRO A 515 18.74 9.85 -2.55
CA PRO A 515 18.54 10.13 -1.14
C PRO A 515 19.62 9.42 -0.31
N PHE A 516 20.06 10.10 0.74
CA PHE A 516 21.05 9.55 1.67
C PHE A 516 20.68 9.88 3.12
N TYR A 517 21.27 9.15 4.04
CA TYR A 517 21.18 9.46 5.46
C TYR A 517 22.55 9.36 6.14
N VAL A 518 22.67 10.08 7.24
CA VAL A 518 23.76 9.93 8.21
C VAL A 518 23.14 9.55 9.54
N GLU A 519 23.69 8.52 10.20
CA GLU A 519 23.13 7.97 11.43
C GLU A 519 24.25 7.57 12.41
N PRO A 520 24.63 8.41 13.37
CA PRO A 520 25.39 8.00 14.54
C PRO A 520 24.57 6.98 15.36
N THR A 521 25.27 5.95 15.83
CA THR A 521 24.69 4.83 16.57
C THR A 521 25.56 4.45 17.76
N VAL A 522 24.94 4.09 18.86
CA VAL A 522 25.58 3.42 19.98
C VAL A 522 24.85 2.12 20.25
N THR A 523 25.58 1.02 20.39
CA THR A 523 25.00 -0.30 20.63
C THR A 523 25.74 -0.99 21.76
N TYR A 524 24.98 -1.79 22.52
CA TYR A 524 25.47 -2.76 23.49
C TYR A 524 24.72 -4.06 23.29
N ASN A 525 25.44 -5.19 23.30
CA ASN A 525 24.84 -6.53 23.25
C ASN A 525 25.50 -7.44 24.27
N GLN A 526 24.73 -8.38 24.83
CA GLN A 526 25.20 -9.45 25.67
C GLN A 526 24.49 -10.74 25.27
N TRP A 527 25.28 -11.80 25.07
CA TRP A 527 24.81 -13.12 24.74
C TRP A 527 25.32 -14.09 25.82
N ASP A 528 24.43 -14.84 26.46
CA ASP A 528 24.75 -15.78 27.52
C ASP A 528 24.36 -17.20 27.11
N TYR A 529 25.36 -17.98 26.67
CA TYR A 529 25.16 -19.34 26.25
C TYR A 529 25.23 -20.37 27.40
N GLN A 530 25.39 -19.91 28.65
CA GLN A 530 25.54 -20.80 29.80
C GLN A 530 24.29 -21.59 30.15
N ASN A 531 23.10 -21.07 29.80
CA ASN A 531 21.81 -21.57 30.26
C ASN A 531 20.86 -21.95 29.10
N THR A 532 21.38 -22.39 27.96
CA THR A 532 20.51 -22.64 26.78
C THR A 532 19.99 -24.08 26.65
N GLY A 533 20.26 -24.97 27.62
CA GLY A 533 19.81 -26.38 27.64
C GLY A 533 18.27 -26.48 27.64
N GLY A 534 17.71 -27.39 26.84
CA GLY A 534 16.26 -27.55 26.70
C GLY A 534 15.63 -28.40 27.81
N LEU A 535 14.32 -28.25 28.01
CA LEU A 535 13.51 -28.96 29.02
C LEU A 535 13.48 -30.50 28.89
N LEU A 536 13.89 -31.03 27.73
CA LEU A 536 13.88 -32.47 27.40
C LEU A 536 15.26 -33.00 27.00
N GLY A 537 16.33 -32.23 27.20
CA GLY A 537 17.70 -32.66 26.86
C GLY A 537 18.45 -33.20 28.07
N ARG A 538 19.16 -34.34 27.90
CA ARG A 538 20.17 -34.80 28.84
C ARG A 538 21.15 -33.66 29.11
N ASP A 539 21.69 -33.60 30.36
CA ASP A 539 22.75 -32.66 30.75
C ASP A 539 23.94 -32.72 29.76
N VAL A 540 23.82 -31.97 28.69
CA VAL A 540 24.94 -31.67 27.82
C VAL A 540 25.79 -30.67 28.58
N LEU A 541 27.07 -30.97 28.76
CA LEU A 541 28.07 -30.07 29.32
C LEU A 541 27.86 -28.66 28.75
N SER A 542 27.34 -27.77 29.55
CA SER A 542 26.97 -26.43 29.12
C SER A 542 28.24 -25.69 28.68
N THR A 543 28.32 -25.33 27.41
CA THR A 543 29.39 -24.46 26.91
C THR A 543 29.29 -23.13 27.65
N GLN A 544 30.16 -22.89 28.61
CA GLN A 544 30.17 -21.64 29.38
C GLN A 544 30.82 -20.56 28.53
N VAL A 545 30.02 -19.83 27.76
CA VAL A 545 30.42 -18.67 26.95
C VAL A 545 29.48 -17.52 27.21
N ARG A 546 30.01 -16.40 27.67
CA ARG A 546 29.31 -15.13 27.71
C ARG A 546 30.03 -14.13 26.82
N GLN A 547 29.33 -13.58 25.86
CA GLN A 547 29.83 -12.60 24.91
C GLN A 547 29.18 -11.24 25.14
N GLN A 548 29.96 -10.19 25.24
CA GLN A 548 29.50 -8.81 25.35
C GLN A 548 30.18 -7.99 24.26
N ASP A 549 29.49 -7.08 23.66
CA ASP A 549 30.05 -6.12 22.72
C ASP A 549 29.38 -4.75 22.83
N SER A 550 30.16 -3.72 22.56
CA SER A 550 29.73 -2.33 22.45
C SER A 550 30.31 -1.73 21.18
N LYS A 551 29.56 -0.88 20.50
CA LYS A 551 30.01 -0.15 19.34
C LYS A 551 29.49 1.28 19.36
N LEU A 552 30.35 2.24 19.11
CA LEU A 552 30.04 3.61 18.75
C LEU A 552 30.39 3.79 17.28
N GLY A 553 29.42 4.09 16.45
CA GLY A 553 29.61 4.15 15.00
C GLY A 553 28.81 5.22 14.33
N VAL A 554 29.12 5.44 13.05
CA VAL A 554 28.36 6.29 12.14
C VAL A 554 28.07 5.51 10.87
N GLN A 555 26.82 5.53 10.46
CA GLN A 555 26.36 4.96 9.20
C GLN A 555 26.10 6.07 8.19
N PHE A 556 26.54 5.86 6.96
CA PHE A 556 26.19 6.65 5.80
C PHE A 556 25.49 5.74 4.79
N GLY A 557 24.20 5.96 4.57
CA GLY A 557 23.38 5.11 3.71
C GLY A 557 22.88 5.84 2.48
N VAL A 558 22.94 5.18 1.32
CA VAL A 558 22.41 5.68 0.05
C VAL A 558 21.51 4.64 -0.59
N SER A 559 20.54 5.07 -1.41
CA SER A 559 19.70 4.19 -2.18
C SER A 559 19.89 4.43 -3.67
N PRO A 560 20.60 3.54 -4.37
CA PRO A 560 20.81 3.66 -5.81
C PRO A 560 19.51 3.38 -6.61
N ASN A 561 18.58 2.64 -6.05
CA ASN A 561 17.27 2.32 -6.65
C ASN A 561 16.24 1.94 -5.56
N TYR A 562 14.98 1.71 -5.96
CA TYR A 562 13.89 1.38 -5.02
C TYR A 562 14.16 0.21 -4.08
N ARG A 563 14.84 -0.83 -4.57
CA ARG A 563 14.95 -2.13 -3.92
C ARG A 563 16.26 -2.34 -3.20
N SER A 564 17.22 -1.42 -3.36
CA SER A 564 18.59 -1.62 -2.87
C SER A 564 19.04 -0.46 -2.00
N ARG A 565 19.84 -0.78 -1.01
CA ARG A 565 20.50 0.17 -0.11
C ARG A 565 21.98 -0.18 -0.01
N VAL A 566 22.84 0.82 -0.03
CA VAL A 566 24.27 0.70 0.25
C VAL A 566 24.56 1.50 1.50
N VAL A 567 25.19 0.88 2.47
CA VAL A 567 25.55 1.49 3.76
C VAL A 567 27.03 1.37 4.00
N LEU A 568 27.70 2.48 4.24
CA LEU A 568 29.03 2.55 4.84
C LEU A 568 28.84 2.72 6.35
N ASP A 569 29.34 1.78 7.14
CA ASP A 569 29.26 1.77 8.60
C ASP A 569 30.69 1.75 9.17
N ALA A 570 31.07 2.77 9.90
CA ALA A 570 32.39 2.87 10.53
C ALA A 570 32.29 3.23 12.01
N GLY A 571 33.16 2.67 12.84
CA GLY A 571 33.11 2.97 14.26
C GLY A 571 34.16 2.25 15.09
N ALA A 572 34.21 2.63 16.36
CA ALA A 572 35.01 1.95 17.38
C ALA A 572 34.19 0.89 18.09
N PHE A 573 34.79 -0.19 18.47
CA PHE A 573 34.15 -1.30 19.16
C PHE A 573 34.99 -1.80 20.32
N THR A 574 34.32 -2.47 21.26
CA THR A 574 34.93 -3.31 22.30
C THR A 574 34.10 -4.57 22.37
N THR A 575 34.75 -5.73 22.31
CA THR A 575 34.14 -7.03 22.64
C THR A 575 34.84 -7.62 23.87
N GLN A 576 34.05 -8.27 24.73
CA GLN A 576 34.55 -9.02 25.89
C GLN A 576 33.88 -10.38 25.87
N ASP A 577 34.69 -11.41 25.69
CA ASP A 577 34.24 -12.82 25.74
C ASP A 577 34.81 -13.48 26.99
N ASN A 578 33.92 -14.04 27.85
CA ASN A 578 34.27 -14.87 29.01
C ASN A 578 33.88 -16.31 28.69
N TYR A 579 34.81 -17.24 28.85
CA TYR A 579 34.60 -18.62 28.43
C TYR A 579 35.53 -19.60 29.18
N THR A 580 35.28 -20.90 29.03
CA THR A 580 36.24 -21.93 29.46
C THR A 580 36.80 -22.70 28.25
N ASN A 581 38.07 -23.10 28.34
CA ASN A 581 38.68 -24.02 27.41
C ASN A 581 38.61 -25.49 27.89
N SER A 582 38.19 -25.72 29.13
CA SER A 582 38.05 -27.08 29.73
C SER A 582 36.64 -27.63 29.45
N ALA A 583 36.57 -28.94 29.28
CA ALA A 583 35.30 -29.66 29.18
C ALA A 583 34.60 -29.79 30.56
N THR A 584 35.35 -29.67 31.65
CA THR A 584 34.83 -29.71 33.02
C THR A 584 35.13 -28.40 33.71
N ILE A 585 34.18 -27.85 34.42
CA ILE A 585 34.30 -26.64 35.23
C ILE A 585 33.75 -26.90 36.64
N ASN A 586 34.43 -26.43 37.65
CA ASN A 586 33.98 -26.49 39.05
C ASN A 586 33.35 -25.13 39.44
N SER A 587 32.54 -25.11 40.45
CA SER A 587 31.83 -23.90 40.92
C SER A 587 32.74 -22.76 41.36
N GLY A 588 34.01 -23.03 41.64
CA GLY A 588 35.03 -22.04 42.03
C GLY A 588 35.96 -21.59 40.90
N ASP A 589 35.77 -22.11 39.68
CA ASP A 589 36.68 -21.82 38.59
C ASP A 589 36.44 -20.41 38.01
N VAL A 590 37.53 -19.70 37.74
CA VAL A 590 37.53 -18.40 37.07
C VAL A 590 37.59 -18.63 35.56
N LEU A 591 36.72 -17.97 34.81
CA LEU A 591 36.68 -18.05 33.34
C LEU A 591 37.84 -17.30 32.69
N ASP A 592 38.30 -17.80 31.56
CA ASP A 592 39.17 -17.08 30.67
C ASP A 592 38.45 -15.83 30.12
N LYS A 593 39.20 -14.75 29.92
CA LYS A 593 38.66 -13.50 29.39
C LYS A 593 39.47 -13.01 28.23
N THR A 594 38.82 -12.70 27.11
CA THR A 594 39.40 -12.01 25.96
C THR A 594 38.67 -10.69 25.74
N VAL A 595 39.42 -9.60 25.78
CA VAL A 595 38.93 -8.28 25.40
C VAL A 595 39.53 -7.88 24.07
N PHE A 596 38.70 -7.59 23.05
CA PHE A 596 39.18 -7.13 21.77
C PHE A 596 38.56 -5.77 21.47
N GLN A 597 39.41 -4.75 21.33
CA GLN A 597 38.99 -3.36 21.12
C GLN A 597 39.70 -2.74 19.92
N GLY A 598 38.97 -1.93 19.17
CA GLY A 598 39.53 -1.34 17.96
C GLY A 598 38.55 -0.62 17.09
N GLY A 599 38.88 -0.55 15.80
CA GLY A 599 38.05 0.08 14.77
C GLY A 599 37.55 -0.91 13.74
N THR A 600 36.39 -0.62 13.19
CA THR A 600 35.79 -1.37 12.07
C THR A 600 35.16 -0.43 11.05
N ALA A 601 35.31 -0.80 9.77
CA ALA A 601 34.61 -0.15 8.67
C ALA A 601 33.99 -1.22 7.77
N ALA A 602 32.71 -1.08 7.41
CA ALA A 602 31.99 -2.03 6.59
C ALA A 602 31.22 -1.33 5.48
N LEU A 603 31.28 -1.87 4.27
CA LEU A 603 30.43 -1.50 3.15
C LEU A 603 29.43 -2.65 2.95
N GLN A 604 28.14 -2.34 3.08
CA GLN A 604 27.07 -3.31 2.95
C GLN A 604 26.11 -2.93 1.82
N PHE A 605 25.88 -3.86 0.91
CA PHE A 605 24.80 -3.83 -0.06
C PHE A 605 23.65 -4.68 0.45
N THR A 606 22.42 -4.14 0.42
CA THR A 606 21.21 -4.87 0.80
C THR A 606 20.13 -4.67 -0.26
N ARG A 607 19.53 -5.78 -0.70
CA ARG A 607 18.27 -5.81 -1.46
C ARG A 607 17.33 -6.76 -0.73
N ASN A 608 16.16 -6.27 -0.32
CA ASN A 608 15.20 -7.06 0.44
C ASN A 608 13.77 -6.80 -0.06
N THR A 609 13.12 -7.84 -0.53
CA THR A 609 11.72 -7.84 -0.97
C THR A 609 10.95 -9.01 -0.35
N LEU A 610 11.43 -9.55 0.77
CA LEU A 610 10.74 -10.63 1.49
C LEU A 610 9.42 -10.14 2.07
N ASN A 611 8.38 -10.95 1.96
CA ASN A 611 7.03 -10.61 2.44
C ASN A 611 6.89 -10.62 3.98
N ASN A 612 7.75 -11.35 4.70
CA ASN A 612 7.74 -11.43 6.15
C ASN A 612 9.13 -11.22 6.74
N LYS A 613 9.21 -10.66 7.94
CA LYS A 613 10.47 -10.46 8.70
C LYS A 613 11.13 -11.80 9.06
N GLN A 614 10.33 -12.81 9.32
CA GLN A 614 10.73 -14.17 9.65
C GLN A 614 9.75 -15.14 8.98
N TYR A 615 10.23 -16.31 8.53
CA TYR A 615 9.43 -17.29 7.79
C TYR A 615 8.79 -16.73 6.52
N ALA A 616 9.60 -16.07 5.69
CA ALA A 616 9.15 -15.59 4.39
C ALA A 616 8.71 -16.73 3.46
N THR A 617 7.76 -16.45 2.56
CA THR A 617 7.23 -17.39 1.56
C THR A 617 7.30 -16.83 0.14
N SER A 618 7.65 -15.55 0.00
CA SER A 618 7.86 -14.88 -1.30
C SER A 618 8.93 -13.82 -1.19
N GLY A 619 9.50 -13.44 -2.33
CA GLY A 619 10.48 -12.36 -2.44
C GLY A 619 11.93 -12.81 -2.52
N LEU A 620 12.83 -11.84 -2.49
CA LEU A 620 14.29 -12.00 -2.60
C LEU A 620 14.97 -11.15 -1.54
N ARG A 621 15.96 -11.72 -0.88
CA ARG A 621 16.91 -10.96 -0.04
C ARG A 621 18.33 -11.29 -0.47
N VAL A 622 19.12 -10.25 -0.74
CA VAL A 622 20.57 -10.34 -0.98
C VAL A 622 21.26 -9.34 -0.08
N VAL A 623 22.22 -9.80 0.67
CA VAL A 623 23.09 -8.97 1.50
C VAL A 623 24.53 -9.32 1.18
N ALA A 624 25.35 -8.33 0.85
CA ALA A 624 26.80 -8.49 0.66
C ALA A 624 27.52 -7.46 1.51
N THR A 625 28.45 -7.90 2.33
CA THR A 625 29.20 -7.03 3.27
C THR A 625 30.69 -7.27 3.09
N ALA A 626 31.44 -6.20 2.87
CA ALA A 626 32.89 -6.17 2.97
C ALA A 626 33.25 -5.36 4.22
N ARG A 627 34.02 -5.95 5.13
CA ARG A 627 34.38 -5.34 6.42
C ARG A 627 35.87 -5.38 6.65
N ALA A 628 36.44 -4.29 7.06
CA ALA A 628 37.79 -4.19 7.61
C ALA A 628 37.73 -4.03 9.13
N VAL A 629 38.62 -4.75 9.83
CA VAL A 629 38.71 -4.75 11.29
C VAL A 629 40.18 -4.56 11.67
N THR A 630 40.43 -3.71 12.67
CA THR A 630 41.76 -3.58 13.30
C THR A 630 41.61 -3.35 14.79
N GLY A 631 42.46 -3.95 15.61
CA GLY A 631 42.37 -3.78 17.05
C GLY A 631 43.39 -4.60 17.85
N LEU A 632 43.38 -4.39 19.16
CA LEU A 632 44.21 -5.08 20.15
C LEU A 632 43.35 -6.08 20.93
N ALA A 633 43.71 -7.34 20.90
CA ALA A 633 43.13 -8.40 21.73
C ALA A 633 43.99 -8.63 22.97
N THR A 634 43.45 -8.47 24.15
CA THR A 634 44.08 -8.74 25.44
C THR A 634 43.45 -9.98 26.04
N TYR A 635 44.25 -10.94 26.38
CA TYR A 635 43.88 -12.20 27.00
C TYR A 635 44.29 -12.24 28.48
N SER A 636 43.35 -12.61 29.33
CA SER A 636 43.54 -12.87 30.75
C SER A 636 43.13 -14.31 31.05
N PRO A 637 44.01 -15.17 31.52
CA PRO A 637 43.70 -16.56 31.76
C PRO A 637 42.80 -16.74 32.99
N GLY A 638 41.95 -17.75 32.94
CA GLY A 638 41.20 -18.28 34.08
C GLY A 638 41.97 -19.41 34.80
N SER A 639 41.27 -20.06 35.73
CA SER A 639 41.88 -21.12 36.56
C SER A 639 42.21 -22.38 35.79
N THR A 640 41.59 -22.64 34.65
CA THR A 640 41.77 -23.85 33.81
C THR A 640 42.71 -23.62 32.60
N SER A 641 43.28 -22.44 32.46
CA SER A 641 44.14 -22.10 31.33
C SER A 641 45.59 -22.49 31.57
N VAL A 642 46.22 -23.00 30.53
CA VAL A 642 47.70 -23.28 30.49
C VAL A 642 48.47 -22.16 29.76
N ILE A 643 47.76 -21.14 29.23
CA ILE A 643 48.34 -20.07 28.45
C ILE A 643 48.52 -18.82 29.31
N ALA A 644 49.71 -18.22 29.25
CA ALA A 644 50.01 -16.96 29.96
C ALA A 644 49.26 -15.75 29.39
N PRO A 645 49.01 -14.71 30.22
CA PRO A 645 48.41 -13.44 29.75
C PRO A 645 49.24 -12.88 28.59
N ASN A 646 48.55 -12.37 27.56
CA ASN A 646 49.19 -11.72 26.43
C ASN A 646 48.27 -10.69 25.76
N ALA A 647 48.86 -9.89 24.90
CA ALA A 647 48.15 -8.94 24.04
C ALA A 647 48.66 -9.09 22.61
N ARG A 648 47.75 -9.15 21.65
CA ARG A 648 48.08 -9.29 20.22
C ARG A 648 47.26 -8.33 19.38
N HIS A 649 47.91 -7.68 18.41
CA HIS A 649 47.23 -6.87 17.42
C HIS A 649 46.71 -7.74 16.30
N HIS A 650 45.46 -7.49 15.91
CA HIS A 650 44.80 -8.19 14.82
C HIS A 650 44.27 -7.18 13.79
N GLN A 651 44.46 -7.51 12.51
CA GLN A 651 43.79 -6.79 11.42
C GLN A 651 43.40 -7.78 10.32
N TRP A 652 42.24 -7.59 9.75
CA TRP A 652 41.79 -8.42 8.64
C TRP A 652 40.68 -7.76 7.83
N VAL A 653 40.45 -8.28 6.64
CA VAL A 653 39.26 -8.00 5.83
C VAL A 653 38.39 -9.26 5.79
N GLN A 654 37.07 -9.04 5.85
CA GLN A 654 36.06 -10.10 5.77
C GLN A 654 35.08 -9.75 4.68
N PHE A 655 34.73 -10.73 3.86
CA PHE A 655 33.62 -10.65 2.92
C PHE A 655 32.56 -11.69 3.31
N ARG A 656 31.28 -11.28 3.36
CA ARG A 656 30.13 -12.16 3.57
C ARG A 656 29.04 -11.80 2.56
N ALA A 657 28.53 -12.81 1.88
CA ALA A 657 27.39 -12.66 0.97
C ALA A 657 26.32 -13.70 1.28
N THR A 658 25.09 -13.27 1.43
CA THR A 658 23.92 -14.12 1.68
C THR A 658 22.87 -13.82 0.62
N ALA A 659 22.32 -14.86 0.02
CA ALA A 659 21.22 -14.75 -0.94
C ALA A 659 20.11 -15.75 -0.59
N GLU A 660 18.88 -15.30 -0.53
CA GLU A 660 17.71 -16.15 -0.36
C GLU A 660 16.58 -15.66 -1.25
N LYS A 661 15.90 -16.60 -1.91
CA LYS A 661 14.77 -16.29 -2.80
C LYS A 661 13.68 -17.34 -2.63
N TYR A 662 12.43 -16.86 -2.60
CA TYR A 662 11.26 -17.71 -2.60
C TYR A 662 10.46 -17.49 -3.88
N PHE A 663 9.86 -18.55 -4.41
CA PHE A 663 9.05 -18.53 -5.61
C PHE A 663 7.93 -19.56 -5.52
N LYS A 664 6.84 -19.29 -6.24
CA LYS A 664 5.72 -20.22 -6.43
C LYS A 664 5.70 -20.66 -7.90
N LEU A 665 5.46 -21.92 -8.13
CA LEU A 665 5.17 -22.42 -9.47
C LEU A 665 3.75 -22.01 -9.87
N LYS A 666 3.53 -21.75 -11.17
CA LYS A 666 2.23 -21.29 -11.68
C LYS A 666 1.14 -22.33 -11.36
N GLY A 667 0.07 -21.89 -10.68
CA GLY A 667 -1.03 -22.79 -10.26
C GLY A 667 -0.74 -23.57 -8.97
N ASP A 668 0.41 -23.43 -8.34
CA ASP A 668 0.78 -24.16 -7.14
C ASP A 668 0.50 -23.34 -5.86
N ARG A 669 0.03 -24.05 -4.82
CA ARG A 669 -0.09 -23.49 -3.46
C ARG A 669 1.25 -23.48 -2.71
N HIS A 670 2.20 -24.32 -3.16
CA HIS A 670 3.50 -24.54 -2.54
C HIS A 670 4.44 -23.36 -2.82
N SER A 671 5.29 -23.05 -1.87
CA SER A 671 6.39 -22.11 -2.05
C SER A 671 7.72 -22.83 -1.89
N TRP A 672 8.60 -22.63 -2.85
CA TRP A 672 9.97 -23.10 -2.84
C TRP A 672 10.93 -21.96 -2.58
N GLY A 673 12.05 -22.27 -1.93
CA GLY A 673 13.09 -21.29 -1.71
C GLY A 673 14.47 -21.91 -1.80
N TYR A 674 15.44 -21.12 -2.22
CA TYR A 674 16.86 -21.46 -2.08
C TYR A 674 17.58 -20.44 -1.22
N PHE A 675 18.63 -20.90 -0.59
CA PHE A 675 19.53 -20.14 0.25
C PHE A 675 20.97 -20.42 -0.15
N ALA A 676 21.80 -19.38 -0.17
CA ALA A 676 23.24 -19.50 -0.36
C ALA A 676 23.95 -18.47 0.52
N GLU A 677 25.05 -18.88 1.14
CA GLU A 677 25.91 -18.00 1.93
C GLU A 677 27.38 -18.34 1.74
N LEU A 678 28.19 -17.32 1.54
CA LEU A 678 29.65 -17.39 1.45
C LEU A 678 30.24 -16.44 2.48
N THR A 679 31.19 -16.91 3.23
CA THR A 679 32.06 -16.11 4.11
C THR A 679 33.51 -16.39 3.83
N ALA A 680 34.28 -15.33 3.63
CA ALA A 680 35.72 -15.36 3.45
C ALA A 680 36.37 -14.28 4.33
N SER A 681 37.13 -14.66 5.32
CA SER A 681 37.82 -13.76 6.25
C SER A 681 39.30 -14.07 6.33
N GLY A 682 40.12 -13.03 6.34
CA GLY A 682 41.51 -13.06 6.63
C GLY A 682 41.85 -13.06 8.13
N GLN A 683 40.82 -13.21 8.99
CA GLN A 683 40.98 -13.23 10.45
C GLN A 683 42.02 -14.26 10.89
N GLY A 684 43.04 -13.84 11.64
CA GLY A 684 44.01 -14.72 12.30
C GLY A 684 43.42 -15.49 13.48
N THR A 685 44.16 -16.43 14.01
CA THR A 685 43.82 -17.08 15.28
C THR A 685 44.09 -16.15 16.45
N PHE A 686 43.20 -16.15 17.43
CA PHE A 686 43.37 -15.46 18.70
C PHE A 686 44.23 -16.34 19.63
N THR A 687 44.43 -15.88 20.86
CA THR A 687 45.39 -16.51 21.82
C THR A 687 45.10 -17.99 22.04
N ASN A 688 43.85 -18.40 22.15
CA ASN A 688 43.47 -19.79 22.35
C ASN A 688 42.36 -20.25 21.41
N TYR A 689 42.03 -21.53 21.44
CA TYR A 689 40.99 -22.11 20.59
C TYR A 689 39.64 -21.43 20.80
N ARG A 690 39.22 -21.27 22.05
CA ARG A 690 37.88 -20.73 22.35
C ARG A 690 37.74 -19.25 21.96
N SER A 691 38.77 -18.40 22.22
CA SER A 691 38.76 -17.01 21.76
C SER A 691 38.69 -16.87 20.23
N SER A 692 39.34 -17.80 19.53
CA SER A 692 39.26 -17.83 18.06
C SER A 692 37.88 -18.26 17.58
N GLN A 693 37.18 -19.15 18.29
CA GLN A 693 35.82 -19.57 18.00
C GLN A 693 34.78 -18.46 18.31
N THR A 694 34.89 -17.76 19.44
CA THR A 694 33.93 -16.70 19.84
C THR A 694 33.97 -15.52 18.90
N THR A 695 35.09 -15.24 18.25
CA THR A 695 35.27 -14.15 17.29
C THR A 695 35.03 -14.56 15.83
N ALA A 696 34.96 -15.86 15.53
CA ALA A 696 34.74 -16.36 14.17
C ALA A 696 33.30 -16.10 13.70
N PRO A 697 33.07 -15.79 12.40
CA PRO A 697 31.75 -15.76 11.80
C PRO A 697 30.97 -17.05 12.03
N VAL A 698 29.65 -16.92 12.24
CA VAL A 698 28.75 -18.04 12.50
C VAL A 698 27.83 -18.30 11.32
N PHE A 699 27.68 -19.55 10.90
CA PHE A 699 26.61 -19.99 10.03
C PHE A 699 25.38 -20.32 10.86
N ALA A 700 24.29 -19.56 10.69
CA ALA A 700 23.08 -19.65 11.50
C ALA A 700 21.83 -19.72 10.60
N PRO A 701 21.54 -20.89 9.98
CA PRO A 701 20.49 -21.01 8.98
C PRO A 701 19.07 -21.08 9.55
N LEU A 702 18.87 -21.68 10.74
CA LEU A 702 17.58 -21.82 11.39
C LEU A 702 17.33 -20.68 12.37
N ALA A 703 16.07 -20.44 12.72
CA ALA A 703 15.66 -19.35 13.60
C ALA A 703 16.37 -19.40 14.98
N ASP A 704 16.58 -20.61 15.52
CA ASP A 704 17.23 -20.82 16.81
C ASP A 704 18.75 -21.01 16.74
N SER A 705 19.36 -21.09 15.55
CA SER A 705 20.81 -21.39 15.39
C SER A 705 21.70 -20.42 16.18
N ARG A 706 21.31 -19.13 16.25
CA ARG A 706 22.06 -18.11 17.00
C ARG A 706 22.00 -18.28 18.52
N THR A 707 21.06 -19.05 19.01
CA THR A 707 20.91 -19.33 20.45
C THR A 707 21.75 -20.53 20.92
N LEU A 708 22.47 -21.13 20.00
CA LEU A 708 23.33 -22.28 20.23
C LEU A 708 24.78 -21.90 19.97
N PHE A 709 25.69 -22.36 20.84
CA PHE A 709 27.11 -22.20 20.62
C PHE A 709 27.67 -23.50 20.06
N MET A 710 27.65 -23.65 18.74
CA MET A 710 28.13 -24.83 18.03
C MET A 710 29.48 -24.53 17.38
N ASP A 711 30.52 -25.18 17.83
CA ASP A 711 31.90 -24.98 17.33
C ASP A 711 32.03 -25.29 15.83
N ALA A 712 31.35 -26.33 15.38
CA ALA A 712 31.36 -26.76 13.99
C ALA A 712 30.72 -25.80 13.01
N TYR A 713 29.90 -24.85 13.50
CA TYR A 713 29.20 -23.83 12.71
C TYR A 713 29.88 -22.45 12.73
N ARG A 714 31.11 -22.40 13.29
CA ARG A 714 31.92 -21.18 13.40
C ARG A 714 33.21 -21.33 12.64
N SER A 715 33.40 -20.50 11.61
CA SER A 715 34.60 -20.53 10.79
C SER A 715 34.88 -19.20 10.14
N ALA A 716 36.15 -18.84 9.97
CA ALA A 716 36.56 -17.66 9.20
C ALA A 716 36.22 -17.79 7.71
N ARG A 717 36.10 -19.02 7.20
CA ARG A 717 35.77 -19.29 5.79
C ARG A 717 34.78 -20.43 5.70
N TYR A 718 33.67 -20.24 5.01
CA TYR A 718 32.70 -21.28 4.74
C TYR A 718 31.86 -20.99 3.53
N LEU A 719 31.30 -22.03 2.96
CA LEU A 719 30.28 -21.99 1.93
C LEU A 719 29.08 -22.78 2.41
N ALA A 720 27.88 -22.25 2.19
CA ALA A 720 26.62 -22.91 2.55
C ALA A 720 25.57 -22.75 1.45
N ALA A 721 24.77 -23.79 1.28
CA ALA A 721 23.59 -23.79 0.40
C ALA A 721 22.43 -24.50 1.08
N GLY A 722 21.19 -24.12 0.73
CA GLY A 722 20.01 -24.75 1.31
C GLY A 722 18.78 -24.63 0.43
N LEU A 723 17.84 -25.52 0.70
CA LEU A 723 16.51 -25.56 0.09
C LEU A 723 15.45 -25.40 1.16
N ARG A 724 14.40 -24.69 0.83
CA ARG A 724 13.26 -24.42 1.70
C ARG A 724 11.98 -24.76 0.97
N TYR A 725 11.06 -25.40 1.66
CA TYR A 725 9.77 -25.79 1.13
C TYR A 725 8.68 -25.39 2.12
N THR A 726 7.62 -24.77 1.62
CA THR A 726 6.48 -24.35 2.44
C THR A 726 5.17 -24.77 1.79
N LEU A 727 4.31 -25.45 2.55
CA LEU A 727 2.99 -25.91 2.15
C LEU A 727 1.94 -25.23 3.04
N PRO A 728 1.06 -24.39 2.51
CA PRO A 728 -0.13 -23.92 3.24
C PRO A 728 -1.05 -25.09 3.58
N VAL A 729 -1.33 -25.29 4.88
CA VAL A 729 -2.17 -26.38 5.39
C VAL A 729 -3.62 -25.90 5.57
N LEU A 730 -3.81 -24.86 6.38
CA LEU A 730 -5.14 -24.30 6.68
C LEU A 730 -5.00 -22.80 7.04
N GLY A 731 -5.63 -21.94 6.24
CA GLY A 731 -5.60 -20.50 6.47
C GLY A 731 -4.17 -19.94 6.52
N LYS A 732 -3.74 -19.48 7.72
CA LYS A 732 -2.40 -18.96 7.98
C LYS A 732 -1.43 -19.99 8.55
N LEU A 733 -1.83 -21.27 8.63
CA LEU A 733 -0.98 -22.36 9.08
C LEU A 733 -0.23 -22.96 7.91
N GLU A 734 1.10 -23.00 8.03
CA GLU A 734 2.03 -23.52 7.03
C GLU A 734 2.84 -24.68 7.62
N TRP A 735 3.04 -25.71 6.83
CA TRP A 735 4.10 -26.69 7.07
C TRP A 735 5.35 -26.25 6.33
N ARG A 736 6.48 -26.21 7.04
CA ARG A 736 7.76 -25.72 6.52
C ARG A 736 8.85 -26.74 6.76
N SER A 737 9.62 -27.06 5.71
CA SER A 737 10.82 -27.89 5.78
C SER A 737 11.99 -27.17 5.17
N GLU A 738 13.14 -27.26 5.82
CA GLU A 738 14.36 -26.58 5.41
C GLU A 738 15.55 -27.53 5.55
N VAL A 739 16.43 -27.54 4.57
CA VAL A 739 17.64 -28.36 4.55
C VAL A 739 18.80 -27.48 4.09
N TYR A 740 19.90 -27.56 4.79
CA TYR A 740 21.12 -26.83 4.49
C TYR A 740 22.34 -27.73 4.57
N VAL A 741 23.30 -27.47 3.70
CA VAL A 741 24.64 -28.07 3.73
C VAL A 741 25.64 -26.93 3.84
N HIS A 742 26.60 -27.03 4.76
CA HIS A 742 27.70 -26.10 4.84
C HIS A 742 29.03 -26.82 4.94
N VAL A 743 30.08 -26.16 4.47
CA VAL A 743 31.47 -26.67 4.46
C VAL A 743 32.39 -25.59 4.98
N ASN A 744 33.13 -25.87 6.04
CA ASN A 744 34.14 -24.97 6.57
C ASN A 744 35.45 -25.10 5.81
N GLY A 745 36.02 -23.96 5.41
CA GLY A 745 37.37 -23.90 4.90
C GLY A 745 38.37 -23.59 6.02
N GLN A 746 39.43 -24.36 6.12
CA GLN A 746 40.47 -24.22 7.16
C GLN A 746 39.87 -24.27 8.57
N PRO A 747 39.21 -25.38 8.96
CA PRO A 747 38.56 -25.49 10.27
C PRO A 747 39.54 -25.32 11.40
N LEU A 748 39.09 -24.73 12.50
CA LEU A 748 39.88 -24.59 13.73
C LEU A 748 39.93 -25.90 14.50
N ALA A 749 41.06 -26.22 15.05
CA ALA A 749 41.25 -27.29 16.00
C ALA A 749 42.03 -26.79 17.22
N GLN A 750 41.88 -27.45 18.34
CA GLN A 750 42.64 -27.20 19.55
C GLN A 750 43.86 -28.16 19.60
N ASN A 751 45.03 -27.61 19.92
CA ASN A 751 46.19 -28.43 20.22
C ASN A 751 46.28 -28.70 21.74
N ASP A 752 47.26 -29.52 22.16
CA ASP A 752 47.47 -29.90 23.57
C ASP A 752 47.78 -28.70 24.47
N ARG A 753 48.20 -27.57 23.90
CA ARG A 753 48.46 -26.30 24.61
C ARG A 753 47.27 -25.37 24.63
N GLN A 754 46.08 -25.86 24.30
CA GLN A 754 44.83 -25.06 24.19
C GLN A 754 44.88 -23.96 23.11
N GLU A 755 45.88 -23.91 22.22
CA GLU A 755 45.99 -22.93 21.16
C GLU A 755 45.14 -23.33 19.95
N ALA A 756 44.71 -22.33 19.19
CA ALA A 756 43.98 -22.55 17.95
C ALA A 756 44.92 -22.87 16.79
N VAL A 757 44.70 -23.98 16.13
CA VAL A 757 45.44 -24.41 14.92
C VAL A 757 44.43 -24.51 13.77
N ARG A 758 44.79 -23.98 12.59
CA ARG A 758 44.00 -24.15 11.37
C ARG A 758 44.41 -25.42 10.64
N LYS A 759 43.48 -26.31 10.38
CA LYS A 759 43.70 -27.46 9.50
C LYS A 759 43.68 -26.99 8.04
N ALA A 760 44.52 -27.58 7.20
CA ALA A 760 44.51 -27.31 5.77
C ALA A 760 43.26 -27.92 5.09
N GLY A 761 42.80 -27.29 4.03
CA GLY A 761 41.68 -27.77 3.20
C GLY A 761 40.30 -27.45 3.75
N PHE A 762 39.30 -28.21 3.29
CA PHE A 762 37.93 -28.11 3.70
C PHE A 762 37.57 -29.21 4.72
N ASP A 763 36.66 -28.86 5.65
CA ASP A 763 36.03 -29.86 6.52
C ASP A 763 35.01 -30.69 5.73
N ARG A 764 34.52 -31.79 6.33
CA ARG A 764 33.43 -32.56 5.74
C ARG A 764 32.15 -31.69 5.63
N PRO A 765 31.33 -31.93 4.61
CA PRO A 765 30.04 -31.30 4.55
C PRO A 765 29.17 -31.64 5.77
N ARG A 766 28.51 -30.62 6.34
CA ARG A 766 27.62 -30.78 7.49
C ARG A 766 26.21 -30.47 7.10
N LEU A 767 25.28 -31.29 7.57
CA LEU A 767 23.85 -31.18 7.31
C LEU A 767 23.15 -30.46 8.46
N THR A 768 22.25 -29.52 8.09
CA THR A 768 21.28 -28.94 9.02
C THR A 768 19.90 -29.08 8.41
N ALA A 769 18.91 -29.50 9.18
CA ALA A 769 17.54 -29.66 8.70
C ALA A 769 16.54 -29.25 9.76
N SER A 770 15.39 -28.76 9.33
CA SER A 770 14.23 -28.57 10.18
C SER A 770 12.94 -28.87 9.44
N SER A 771 11.94 -29.35 10.19
CA SER A 771 10.59 -29.53 9.67
C SER A 771 9.59 -29.24 10.78
N GLY A 772 8.51 -28.49 10.47
CA GLY A 772 7.54 -28.11 11.47
C GLY A 772 6.42 -27.24 10.95
N PHE A 773 5.65 -26.69 11.86
CA PHE A 773 4.50 -25.86 11.56
C PHE A 773 4.77 -24.41 11.99
N VAL A 774 4.31 -23.49 11.17
CA VAL A 774 4.35 -22.04 11.41
C VAL A 774 2.95 -21.48 11.24
N PHE A 775 2.47 -20.76 12.23
CA PHE A 775 1.19 -20.02 12.19
C PHE A 775 1.46 -18.53 12.38
N GLN A 776 1.15 -17.73 11.38
CA GLN A 776 1.36 -16.28 11.40
C GLN A 776 0.28 -15.60 12.24
N THR A 777 0.63 -15.19 13.47
CA THR A 777 -0.28 -14.44 14.35
C THR A 777 -0.05 -12.92 14.23
N PRO A 778 -0.98 -12.08 14.68
CA PRO A 778 -0.78 -10.62 14.74
C PRO A 778 0.38 -10.17 15.63
N VAL A 779 0.79 -11.00 16.59
CA VAL A 779 1.87 -10.70 17.54
C VAL A 779 3.19 -11.40 17.19
N GLY A 780 3.29 -11.95 16.00
CA GLY A 780 4.45 -12.66 15.48
C GLY A 780 4.17 -14.15 15.26
N PRO A 781 5.10 -14.89 14.65
CA PRO A 781 4.92 -16.29 14.33
C PRO A 781 4.85 -17.17 15.58
N LEU A 782 3.89 -18.10 15.61
CA LEU A 782 3.91 -19.29 16.47
C LEU A 782 4.49 -20.43 15.64
N ALA A 783 5.63 -20.97 16.06
CA ALA A 783 6.33 -21.99 15.31
C ALA A 783 6.75 -23.16 16.21
N ILE A 784 6.64 -24.39 15.70
CA ILE A 784 7.14 -25.59 16.34
C ILE A 784 7.85 -26.42 15.27
N HIS A 785 9.13 -26.69 15.47
CA HIS A 785 9.99 -27.41 14.52
C HIS A 785 10.75 -28.53 15.21
N ALA A 786 10.79 -29.70 14.61
CA ALA A 786 11.85 -30.67 14.81
C ALA A 786 13.10 -30.22 14.05
N ARG A 787 14.27 -30.26 14.67
CA ARG A 787 15.54 -29.79 14.08
C ARG A 787 16.61 -30.83 14.17
N TYR A 788 17.51 -30.78 13.23
CA TYR A 788 18.73 -31.57 13.19
C TYR A 788 19.93 -30.67 12.87
N TYR A 789 20.98 -30.77 13.68
CA TYR A 789 22.30 -30.21 13.42
C TYR A 789 23.33 -31.35 13.40
N ASP A 790 24.20 -31.34 12.41
CA ASP A 790 25.34 -32.27 12.41
C ASP A 790 26.45 -31.76 13.35
N ASP A 791 26.09 -31.70 14.63
CA ASP A 791 26.94 -31.28 15.74
C ASP A 791 26.70 -32.23 16.93
N PRO A 792 27.77 -32.76 17.57
CA PRO A 792 27.66 -33.72 18.69
C PRO A 792 26.87 -33.16 19.89
N SER A 793 26.96 -31.84 20.14
CA SER A 793 26.33 -31.18 21.29
C SER A 793 24.86 -30.94 21.10
N GLU A 794 24.34 -30.85 19.84
CA GLU A 794 22.98 -30.37 19.55
C GLU A 794 22.33 -31.12 18.37
N ARG A 795 22.48 -32.47 18.32
CA ARG A 795 22.15 -33.29 17.14
C ARG A 795 20.67 -33.23 16.77
N PHE A 796 19.77 -33.48 17.73
CA PHE A 796 18.32 -33.47 17.53
C PHE A 796 17.64 -32.65 18.62
N GLY A 797 16.56 -31.96 18.24
CA GLY A 797 15.78 -31.26 19.21
C GLY A 797 14.43 -30.81 18.64
N VAL A 798 13.53 -30.45 19.55
CA VAL A 798 12.26 -29.76 19.22
C VAL A 798 12.36 -28.36 19.74
N TYR A 799 12.06 -27.42 18.87
CA TYR A 799 12.11 -26.02 19.14
C TYR A 799 10.74 -25.37 18.87
N GLY A 800 10.21 -24.64 19.84
CA GLY A 800 8.96 -23.91 19.74
C GLY A 800 9.11 -22.48 20.23
N HIS A 801 8.48 -21.54 19.52
CA HIS A 801 8.43 -20.14 19.97
C HIS A 801 7.18 -19.43 19.50
N LEU A 802 6.81 -18.38 20.24
CA LEU A 802 5.85 -17.35 19.86
C LEU A 802 6.55 -15.99 19.84
N GLY A 803 6.36 -15.22 18.79
CA GLY A 803 7.00 -13.92 18.58
C GLY A 803 8.18 -13.97 17.62
N TYR A 804 8.78 -12.81 17.32
CA TYR A 804 9.90 -12.70 16.37
C TYR A 804 11.24 -12.93 17.03
N LEU A 805 11.84 -14.09 16.75
CA LEU A 805 13.19 -14.43 17.23
C LEU A 805 14.24 -13.75 16.33
N LEU A 806 14.42 -12.48 16.53
CA LEU A 806 15.37 -11.64 15.80
C LEU A 806 16.35 -11.00 16.79
N PHE A 807 17.63 -11.17 16.53
CA PHE A 807 18.70 -10.61 17.33
C PHE A 807 19.49 -9.59 16.52
N ARG A 808 19.98 -8.57 17.18
CA ARG A 808 20.91 -7.62 16.57
C ARG A 808 22.26 -8.29 16.36
N GLY A 809 22.92 -8.00 15.25
CA GLY A 809 24.27 -8.46 14.97
C GLY A 809 25.27 -7.96 16.01
N ARG A 810 26.32 -8.72 16.27
CA ARG A 810 27.47 -8.31 17.08
C ARG A 810 28.24 -7.16 16.39
N ALA A 811 29.09 -6.46 17.14
CA ALA A 811 29.86 -5.33 16.62
C ALA A 811 30.73 -5.67 15.39
N LEU A 812 31.13 -6.94 15.24
CA LEU A 812 31.96 -7.46 14.13
C LEU A 812 31.19 -8.29 13.08
N GLU A 813 29.85 -8.38 13.17
CA GLU A 813 29.00 -9.08 12.21
C GLU A 813 28.39 -8.16 11.14
#